data_111be147e95b0185307fa72478dc7600
#
_entry.id   111be147e95b0185307fa72478dc7600
#
_cell.length_a   1.000
_cell.length_b   1.000
_cell.length_c   1.000
_cell.angle_alpha   90.00
_cell.angle_beta   90.00
_cell.angle_gamma   90.00
#
_symmetry.space_group_name_H-M   'P 1'
#
loop_
_entity.id
_entity.type
_entity.pdbx_description
1 polymer ?
#
loop_
_entity_poly.entity_id
_entity_poly.type
_entity_poly.pdbx_seq_one_letter_code
_entity_poly.pdbx_strand_id
1 'polypeptide(L)'
;MKKKLLLALLIINAVVSAQTNPSYYLPEGHNYDPNIPTPESILGYNVGDWHVSHDKLVEYMKALARSSNRISIENRGSTYEGRPLLLLTITSSENHSNLDQIQKKHLMLSESEGASLDITDMPTVVYQGFSIHGNEPSGSNAGLLLAYHLAASKDANVVEMLKEVVVLFDPSYNPDGLQRFSQWVNTHKSNVLNPDPNDREYTEVWPRGRTNHYWFDMNRDWLPVQLPESKVRIKSFTDWLPNILTDHHEMGTNATFFFQPGIQSRVNPLTPKMNQTLTREIGYFHAKALNKIGSLYYTEESYDDFYYGKGSTYPDVNGSIGILFEQASSRGHLQESDNGILSFPFSIRNQFITALSTLKAAKDLRLELLEYQRNFYRNALKAAQQNKQKAIVFGNSKDPATSYHLAEILKRHQISVHKLNKNTVIKGKKFAKHSSYVVPLTQKKNKLIHAMFDSQTKFQDSLFYDVSAWTFPLAFNLNYSFEKSTALAGEEIDDLKFEETKTIEQSSYAYLLESNGYYTPKFIYKLLDAGVRVKVGLKPFSIDGNSYDYGSIMIPVGNQKLSADVLYDVIKNASSGLMLDIRSVNTGLTEGIDLGSRNFKTLKKPKVALLIGDGVRSYDAGEIWHLMDTRYKIPITKIDVRQLSNVDLQKYTHIVLSSYSGSLLNTNKDKIDHWIKEGGSLVAYRSAIKWINKNKLATVDLKSFEREAKGIEFGQKADYNGAQNIGGAIFNTRIDRSHPINFGVEQNMLPMFRNSRIFVEPDKQSFNNPIQYTGNPLLSGYISKQQLNLLTGSVPFKFIKKGNGNIILFTDNTNFRAFWYGTNRLFSNALFYSDFMR
;
A
#
# COMPACT_ATOMS: atom_id res chain seq x y z
N MET A 1 3.18 16.27 -65.81
CA MET A 1 2.17 16.39 -64.70
C MET A 1 1.58 15.04 -64.27
N LYS A 2 1.13 14.16 -65.19
CA LYS A 2 0.50 12.86 -64.80
C LYS A 2 1.39 11.91 -63.97
N LYS A 3 2.69 11.82 -64.22
CA LYS A 3 3.64 10.98 -63.47
C LYS A 3 3.92 11.50 -62.06
N LYS A 4 3.89 12.82 -61.82
CA LYS A 4 4.04 13.41 -60.47
C LYS A 4 2.77 13.26 -59.62
N LEU A 5 1.60 13.24 -60.30
CA LEU A 5 0.32 12.98 -59.64
C LEU A 5 0.19 11.51 -59.20
N LEU A 6 0.72 10.56 -60.01
CA LEU A 6 0.75 9.15 -59.72
C LEU A 6 1.70 8.82 -58.54
N LEU A 7 2.85 9.54 -58.47
CA LEU A 7 3.79 9.40 -57.34
C LEU A 7 3.24 9.98 -56.06
N ALA A 8 2.51 11.11 -56.12
CA ALA A 8 1.81 11.67 -54.98
C ALA A 8 0.65 10.77 -54.48
N LEU A 9 -0.09 10.14 -55.39
CA LEU A 9 -1.13 9.16 -55.03
C LEU A 9 -0.55 7.86 -54.44
N LEU A 10 0.65 7.45 -54.88
CA LEU A 10 1.36 6.29 -54.31
C LEU A 10 1.90 6.62 -52.89
N ILE A 11 2.32 7.86 -52.65
CA ILE A 11 2.77 8.32 -51.31
C ILE A 11 1.57 8.48 -50.38
N ILE A 12 0.41 8.91 -50.86
CA ILE A 12 -0.82 9.04 -50.05
C ILE A 12 -1.42 7.66 -49.67
N ASN A 13 -1.22 6.63 -50.53
CA ASN A 13 -1.64 5.26 -50.19
C ASN A 13 -0.65 4.51 -49.26
N ALA A 14 0.54 5.04 -49.02
CA ALA A 14 1.50 4.48 -48.03
C ALA A 14 1.23 4.90 -46.59
N VAL A 15 0.18 5.72 -46.34
CA VAL A 15 -0.33 6.05 -45.00
C VAL A 15 -1.55 5.20 -44.66
N VAL A 16 -1.62 3.98 -45.15
CA VAL A 16 -2.62 3.00 -44.68
C VAL A 16 -2.01 2.18 -43.57
N SER A 17 -2.50 2.40 -42.36
CA SER A 17 -2.36 1.58 -41.15
C SER A 17 -1.19 0.59 -41.21
N ALA A 18 0.01 1.05 -40.90
CA ALA A 18 1.11 0.14 -40.61
C ALA A 18 0.76 -0.65 -39.35
N GLN A 19 0.14 -1.81 -39.53
CA GLN A 19 0.11 -2.83 -38.47
C GLN A 19 1.54 -3.03 -37.99
N THR A 20 1.73 -3.01 -36.69
CA THR A 20 3.07 -3.12 -36.10
C THR A 20 3.59 -4.54 -36.33
N ASN A 21 4.54 -4.71 -37.26
CA ASN A 21 5.09 -6.02 -37.56
C ASN A 21 5.84 -6.58 -36.35
N PRO A 22 5.68 -7.86 -35.97
CA PRO A 22 6.45 -8.50 -34.89
C PRO A 22 7.97 -8.35 -35.02
N SER A 23 8.51 -8.24 -36.26
CA SER A 23 9.94 -7.97 -36.52
C SER A 23 10.45 -6.64 -35.97
N TYR A 24 9.55 -5.70 -35.63
CA TYR A 24 9.92 -4.44 -34.96
C TYR A 24 10.40 -4.69 -33.53
N TYR A 25 9.94 -5.75 -32.91
CA TYR A 25 10.22 -6.08 -31.50
C TYR A 25 11.23 -7.22 -31.36
N LEU A 26 10.98 -8.29 -32.07
CA LEU A 26 11.71 -9.55 -31.94
C LEU A 26 13.10 -9.47 -32.55
N PRO A 27 14.13 -10.11 -31.97
CA PRO A 27 15.47 -10.10 -32.49
C PRO A 27 15.53 -10.67 -33.91
N GLU A 28 16.28 -10.00 -34.78
CA GLU A 28 16.47 -10.41 -36.16
C GLU A 28 17.19 -11.76 -36.28
N GLY A 29 16.82 -12.57 -37.28
CA GLY A 29 17.46 -13.86 -37.56
C GLY A 29 17.10 -14.99 -36.61
N HIS A 30 16.25 -14.78 -35.60
CA HIS A 30 15.79 -15.85 -34.74
C HIS A 30 14.75 -16.73 -35.43
N ASN A 31 14.91 -18.05 -35.23
CA ASN A 31 13.94 -19.04 -35.70
C ASN A 31 12.99 -19.41 -34.54
N TYR A 32 11.69 -19.35 -34.82
CA TYR A 32 10.64 -19.65 -33.82
C TYR A 32 9.94 -20.96 -34.17
N ASP A 33 9.49 -21.68 -33.14
CA ASP A 33 8.72 -22.91 -33.32
C ASP A 33 7.30 -22.55 -33.81
N PRO A 34 6.89 -23.00 -35.01
CA PRO A 34 5.56 -22.69 -35.57
C PRO A 34 4.39 -23.34 -34.81
N ASN A 35 4.66 -24.29 -33.92
CA ASN A 35 3.64 -24.91 -33.07
C ASN A 35 3.31 -24.06 -31.82
N ILE A 36 4.10 -23.05 -31.53
CA ILE A 36 3.83 -22.13 -30.40
C ILE A 36 3.03 -20.94 -30.92
N PRO A 37 1.83 -20.69 -30.39
CA PRO A 37 0.96 -19.63 -30.90
C PRO A 37 1.59 -18.23 -30.72
N THR A 38 1.58 -17.42 -31.74
CA THR A 38 1.97 -16.01 -31.70
C THR A 38 0.93 -15.22 -30.91
N PRO A 39 1.29 -14.06 -30.30
CA PRO A 39 0.29 -13.18 -29.71
C PRO A 39 -0.87 -12.85 -30.65
N GLU A 40 -0.57 -12.50 -31.91
CA GLU A 40 -1.56 -12.16 -32.91
C GLU A 40 -2.58 -13.29 -33.17
N SER A 41 -2.11 -14.55 -33.20
CA SER A 41 -3.00 -15.70 -33.48
C SER A 41 -4.08 -15.92 -32.41
N ILE A 42 -3.85 -15.45 -31.18
CA ILE A 42 -4.80 -15.56 -30.05
C ILE A 42 -5.54 -14.24 -29.85
N LEU A 43 -4.85 -13.11 -29.89
CA LEU A 43 -5.44 -11.80 -29.64
C LEU A 43 -6.31 -11.30 -30.79
N GLY A 44 -6.00 -11.72 -32.06
CA GLY A 44 -6.64 -11.25 -33.28
C GLY A 44 -6.12 -9.90 -33.78
N TYR A 45 -5.00 -9.41 -33.21
CA TYR A 45 -4.31 -8.18 -33.60
C TYR A 45 -2.83 -8.24 -33.19
N ASN A 46 -1.97 -7.47 -33.83
CA ASN A 46 -0.56 -7.37 -33.43
C ASN A 46 -0.39 -6.59 -32.11
N VAL A 47 0.61 -7.00 -31.33
CA VAL A 47 0.97 -6.28 -30.09
C VAL A 47 1.33 -4.84 -30.44
N GLY A 48 0.71 -3.89 -29.74
CA GLY A 48 0.87 -2.45 -29.97
C GLY A 48 -0.23 -1.82 -30.82
N ASP A 49 -1.04 -2.60 -31.55
CA ASP A 49 -2.20 -2.08 -32.29
C ASP A 49 -3.37 -1.73 -31.33
N TRP A 50 -3.49 -2.48 -30.25
CA TRP A 50 -4.43 -2.28 -29.16
C TRP A 50 -3.76 -2.50 -27.82
N HIS A 51 -4.22 -1.84 -26.77
CA HIS A 51 -3.80 -2.13 -25.41
C HIS A 51 -4.44 -3.44 -24.95
N VAL A 52 -3.61 -4.39 -24.50
CA VAL A 52 -4.11 -5.69 -24.05
C VAL A 52 -4.99 -5.53 -22.81
N SER A 53 -6.20 -6.11 -22.85
CA SER A 53 -7.06 -6.28 -21.68
C SER A 53 -6.63 -7.49 -20.86
N HIS A 54 -6.97 -7.50 -19.58
CA HIS A 54 -6.53 -8.58 -18.70
C HIS A 54 -7.09 -9.96 -19.11
N ASP A 55 -8.32 -10.01 -19.58
CA ASP A 55 -8.94 -11.25 -20.08
C ASP A 55 -8.18 -11.86 -21.26
N LYS A 56 -7.81 -11.02 -22.25
CA LYS A 56 -6.99 -11.44 -23.40
C LYS A 56 -5.56 -11.82 -23.00
N LEU A 57 -4.97 -11.09 -22.04
CA LEU A 57 -3.67 -11.44 -21.48
C LEU A 57 -3.70 -12.84 -20.84
N VAL A 58 -4.72 -13.13 -20.03
CA VAL A 58 -4.92 -14.44 -19.40
C VAL A 58 -5.11 -15.55 -20.44
N GLU A 59 -5.91 -15.30 -21.47
CA GLU A 59 -6.15 -16.25 -22.56
C GLU A 59 -4.83 -16.62 -23.25
N TYR A 60 -4.04 -15.61 -23.60
CA TYR A 60 -2.76 -15.82 -24.28
C TYR A 60 -1.75 -16.58 -23.38
N MET A 61 -1.59 -16.19 -22.12
CA MET A 61 -0.66 -16.87 -21.20
C MET A 61 -1.03 -18.33 -20.99
N LYS A 62 -2.32 -18.64 -20.90
CA LYS A 62 -2.81 -20.04 -20.84
C LYS A 62 -2.57 -20.80 -22.13
N ALA A 63 -2.72 -20.16 -23.29
CA ALA A 63 -2.42 -20.77 -24.57
C ALA A 63 -0.93 -21.12 -24.69
N LEU A 64 -0.04 -20.22 -24.34
CA LEU A 64 1.41 -20.47 -24.29
C LEU A 64 1.78 -21.64 -23.37
N ALA A 65 1.25 -21.65 -22.15
CA ALA A 65 1.56 -22.69 -21.18
C ALA A 65 1.07 -24.09 -21.64
N ARG A 66 0.00 -24.16 -22.43
CA ARG A 66 -0.47 -25.43 -23.03
C ARG A 66 0.39 -25.90 -24.22
N SER A 67 1.05 -24.97 -24.89
CA SER A 67 1.76 -25.26 -26.15
C SER A 67 3.27 -25.42 -25.98
N SER A 68 3.84 -25.00 -24.84
CA SER A 68 5.30 -25.03 -24.62
C SER A 68 5.65 -25.83 -23.36
N ASN A 69 6.61 -26.74 -23.49
CA ASN A 69 7.19 -27.47 -22.35
C ASN A 69 8.19 -26.63 -21.53
N ARG A 70 8.41 -25.39 -21.92
CA ARG A 70 9.25 -24.42 -21.20
C ARG A 70 8.48 -23.58 -20.20
N ILE A 71 7.15 -23.72 -20.15
CA ILE A 71 6.28 -22.86 -19.34
C ILE A 71 5.33 -23.70 -18.49
N SER A 72 5.33 -23.45 -17.20
CA SER A 72 4.21 -23.79 -16.32
C SER A 72 3.48 -22.53 -15.88
N ILE A 73 2.19 -22.66 -15.54
CA ILE A 73 1.33 -21.54 -15.12
C ILE A 73 0.57 -21.88 -13.86
N GLU A 74 0.60 -20.95 -12.90
CA GLU A 74 -0.13 -21.06 -11.65
C GLU A 74 -1.14 -19.91 -11.53
N ASN A 75 -2.35 -20.22 -11.04
CA ASN A 75 -3.28 -19.21 -10.54
C ASN A 75 -3.16 -19.12 -9.03
N ARG A 76 -2.54 -18.04 -8.54
CA ARG A 76 -2.24 -17.81 -7.11
C ARG A 76 -3.42 -17.27 -6.31
N GLY A 77 -4.60 -17.08 -6.91
CA GLY A 77 -5.78 -16.49 -6.30
C GLY A 77 -6.41 -15.41 -7.17
N SER A 78 -7.15 -14.52 -6.55
CA SER A 78 -7.93 -13.50 -7.26
C SER A 78 -7.78 -12.11 -6.66
N THR A 79 -7.93 -11.08 -7.50
CA THR A 79 -8.11 -9.69 -7.07
C THR A 79 -9.45 -9.50 -6.36
N TYR A 80 -9.70 -8.30 -5.84
CA TYR A 80 -11.02 -7.94 -5.30
C TYR A 80 -12.15 -8.00 -6.34
N GLU A 81 -11.84 -7.84 -7.63
CA GLU A 81 -12.81 -7.95 -8.73
C GLU A 81 -12.90 -9.38 -9.32
N GLY A 82 -12.28 -10.36 -8.65
CA GLY A 82 -12.34 -11.77 -9.05
C GLY A 82 -11.43 -12.15 -10.23
N ARG A 83 -10.51 -11.28 -10.66
CA ARG A 83 -9.57 -11.58 -11.74
C ARG A 83 -8.42 -12.47 -11.26
N PRO A 84 -8.00 -13.50 -12.04
CA PRO A 84 -6.94 -14.39 -11.64
C PRO A 84 -5.58 -13.68 -11.55
N LEU A 85 -4.78 -14.07 -10.57
CA LEU A 85 -3.42 -13.61 -10.33
C LEU A 85 -2.45 -14.68 -10.82
N LEU A 86 -1.98 -14.55 -12.04
CA LEU A 86 -1.16 -15.55 -12.70
C LEU A 86 0.33 -15.39 -12.34
N LEU A 87 1.02 -16.51 -12.27
CA LEU A 87 2.48 -16.60 -12.32
C LEU A 87 2.85 -17.70 -13.32
N LEU A 88 3.74 -17.36 -14.25
CA LEU A 88 4.36 -18.35 -15.11
C LEU A 88 5.77 -18.62 -14.60
N THR A 89 6.19 -19.89 -14.65
CA THR A 89 7.61 -20.24 -14.51
C THR A 89 8.12 -20.62 -15.88
N ILE A 90 9.15 -19.89 -16.37
CA ILE A 90 9.71 -20.07 -17.70
C ILE A 90 11.18 -20.47 -17.56
N THR A 91 11.54 -21.65 -18.07
CA THR A 91 12.92 -22.18 -18.03
C THR A 91 13.05 -23.32 -19.05
N SER A 92 14.19 -23.99 -19.13
CA SER A 92 14.33 -25.17 -20.01
C SER A 92 13.39 -26.30 -19.58
N SER A 93 13.02 -27.17 -20.50
CA SER A 93 12.21 -28.36 -20.19
C SER A 93 12.91 -29.31 -19.23
N GLU A 94 14.25 -29.35 -19.26
CA GLU A 94 15.08 -30.11 -18.32
C GLU A 94 14.95 -29.54 -16.90
N ASN A 95 15.06 -28.23 -16.73
CA ASN A 95 14.86 -27.56 -15.44
C ASN A 95 13.43 -27.78 -14.90
N HIS A 96 12.40 -27.77 -15.77
CA HIS A 96 11.03 -28.04 -15.36
C HIS A 96 10.86 -29.43 -14.72
N SER A 97 11.57 -30.43 -15.23
CA SER A 97 11.56 -31.79 -14.67
C SER A 97 12.18 -31.86 -13.25
N ASN A 98 13.02 -30.86 -12.89
CA ASN A 98 13.73 -30.79 -11.63
C ASN A 98 13.40 -29.52 -10.81
N LEU A 99 12.31 -28.84 -11.11
CA LEU A 99 12.03 -27.49 -10.58
C LEU A 99 12.01 -27.41 -9.06
N ASP A 100 11.41 -28.42 -8.39
CA ASP A 100 11.36 -28.49 -6.93
C ASP A 100 12.76 -28.64 -6.30
N GLN A 101 13.66 -29.38 -6.95
CA GLN A 101 15.03 -29.54 -6.48
C GLN A 101 15.83 -28.26 -6.68
N ILE A 102 15.63 -27.57 -7.82
CA ILE A 102 16.25 -26.28 -8.10
C ILE A 102 15.79 -25.27 -7.03
N GLN A 103 14.49 -25.18 -6.74
CA GLN A 103 13.96 -24.27 -5.72
C GLN A 103 14.55 -24.58 -4.34
N LYS A 104 14.54 -25.84 -3.91
CA LYS A 104 15.12 -26.24 -2.62
C LYS A 104 16.59 -25.88 -2.52
N LYS A 105 17.38 -26.21 -3.55
CA LYS A 105 18.81 -25.89 -3.59
C LYS A 105 19.05 -24.38 -3.57
N HIS A 106 18.22 -23.60 -4.28
CA HIS A 106 18.29 -22.14 -4.30
C HIS A 106 17.99 -21.54 -2.92
N LEU A 107 16.95 -21.99 -2.23
CA LEU A 107 16.60 -21.52 -0.89
C LEU A 107 17.68 -21.82 0.15
N MET A 108 18.48 -22.89 -0.03
CA MET A 108 19.63 -23.19 0.84
C MET A 108 20.67 -22.05 0.87
N LEU A 109 20.75 -21.19 -0.16
CA LEU A 109 21.63 -20.02 -0.13
C LEU A 109 21.31 -19.08 1.04
N SER A 110 20.07 -19.09 1.53
CA SER A 110 19.63 -18.28 2.66
C SER A 110 19.83 -18.94 4.03
N GLU A 111 20.27 -20.20 4.08
CA GLU A 111 20.42 -20.99 5.30
C GLU A 111 21.92 -21.14 5.68
N SER A 112 22.18 -21.65 6.88
CA SER A 112 23.55 -21.89 7.37
C SER A 112 24.32 -22.87 6.51
N GLU A 113 23.64 -23.90 6.00
CA GLU A 113 24.18 -24.96 5.15
C GLU A 113 24.62 -24.45 3.77
N GLY A 114 24.03 -23.33 3.34
CA GLY A 114 24.40 -22.68 2.09
C GLY A 114 25.84 -22.20 1.99
N ALA A 115 26.53 -22.07 3.13
CA ALA A 115 27.92 -21.62 3.16
C ALA A 115 28.87 -22.53 2.38
N SER A 116 28.61 -23.85 2.34
CA SER A 116 29.38 -24.87 1.64
C SER A 116 28.74 -25.38 0.36
N LEU A 117 27.61 -24.79 -0.07
CA LEU A 117 26.88 -25.24 -1.24
C LEU A 117 27.64 -24.98 -2.52
N ASP A 118 27.79 -26.00 -3.35
CA ASP A 118 28.30 -25.83 -4.71
C ASP A 118 27.25 -25.12 -5.59
N ILE A 119 27.61 -23.93 -6.08
CA ILE A 119 26.78 -23.07 -6.89
C ILE A 119 27.12 -23.10 -8.38
N THR A 120 28.10 -23.90 -8.78
CA THR A 120 28.68 -23.90 -10.14
C THR A 120 27.63 -24.16 -11.21
N ASP A 121 26.72 -25.12 -10.97
CA ASP A 121 25.67 -25.51 -11.92
C ASP A 121 24.29 -25.01 -11.51
N MET A 122 24.19 -24.10 -10.55
CA MET A 122 22.89 -23.56 -10.11
C MET A 122 22.39 -22.50 -11.09
N PRO A 123 21.13 -22.57 -11.54
CA PRO A 123 20.54 -21.44 -12.28
C PRO A 123 20.25 -20.27 -11.36
N THR A 124 20.33 -19.05 -11.91
CA THR A 124 19.77 -17.87 -11.26
C THR A 124 18.24 -17.88 -11.34
N VAL A 125 17.59 -17.22 -10.39
CA VAL A 125 16.15 -16.99 -10.40
C VAL A 125 15.88 -15.50 -10.62
N VAL A 126 15.11 -15.18 -11.66
CA VAL A 126 14.73 -13.81 -12.02
C VAL A 126 13.23 -13.67 -11.92
N TYR A 127 12.75 -12.69 -11.13
CA TYR A 127 11.32 -12.37 -11.06
C TYR A 127 11.04 -11.13 -11.92
N GLN A 128 10.34 -11.30 -13.02
CA GLN A 128 9.92 -10.21 -13.90
C GLN A 128 8.45 -9.92 -13.70
N GLY A 129 8.13 -8.70 -13.28
CA GLY A 129 6.76 -8.27 -13.02
C GLY A 129 6.39 -7.01 -13.77
N PHE A 130 5.17 -7.01 -14.31
CA PHE A 130 4.70 -6.01 -15.23
C PHE A 130 3.46 -5.28 -14.71
N SER A 131 3.33 -3.99 -15.04
CA SER A 131 2.13 -3.17 -14.87
C SER A 131 1.51 -3.23 -13.48
N ILE A 132 2.30 -2.95 -12.44
CA ILE A 132 1.77 -2.76 -11.07
C ILE A 132 0.88 -1.51 -11.00
N HIS A 133 1.12 -0.54 -11.86
CA HIS A 133 0.19 0.52 -12.20
C HIS A 133 -0.49 0.18 -13.52
N GLY A 134 -1.81 -0.03 -13.48
CA GLY A 134 -2.54 -0.54 -14.63
C GLY A 134 -2.59 0.39 -15.83
N ASN A 135 -2.39 1.71 -15.62
CA ASN A 135 -2.28 2.70 -16.70
C ASN A 135 -0.83 2.97 -17.16
N GLU A 136 0.06 2.02 -16.89
CA GLU A 136 1.43 1.96 -17.39
C GLU A 136 1.57 0.66 -18.21
N PRO A 137 0.91 0.58 -19.39
CA PRO A 137 0.56 -0.70 -20.02
C PRO A 137 1.66 -1.30 -20.88
N SER A 138 2.72 -0.55 -21.23
CA SER A 138 3.76 -1.06 -22.15
C SER A 138 4.45 -2.31 -21.59
N GLY A 139 4.59 -2.40 -20.28
CA GLY A 139 5.16 -3.56 -19.60
C GLY A 139 4.36 -4.85 -19.88
N SER A 140 3.06 -4.90 -19.60
CA SER A 140 2.22 -6.10 -19.84
C SER A 140 2.14 -6.46 -21.32
N ASN A 141 2.14 -5.47 -22.22
CA ASN A 141 2.19 -5.72 -23.67
C ASN A 141 3.56 -6.25 -24.11
N ALA A 142 4.66 -5.76 -23.56
CA ALA A 142 6.00 -6.33 -23.76
C ALA A 142 6.11 -7.75 -23.22
N GLY A 143 5.40 -8.02 -22.10
CA GLY A 143 5.30 -9.34 -21.49
C GLY A 143 4.72 -10.40 -22.44
N LEU A 144 3.75 -10.05 -23.31
CA LEU A 144 3.23 -10.96 -24.35
C LEU A 144 4.34 -11.43 -25.28
N LEU A 145 5.15 -10.48 -25.74
CA LEU A 145 6.27 -10.74 -26.68
C LEU A 145 7.41 -11.51 -26.00
N LEU A 146 7.74 -11.15 -24.76
CA LEU A 146 8.80 -11.81 -24.00
C LEU A 146 8.44 -13.27 -23.71
N ALA A 147 7.23 -13.52 -23.23
CA ALA A 147 6.76 -14.89 -22.99
C ALA A 147 6.77 -15.72 -24.28
N TYR A 148 6.31 -15.16 -25.41
CA TYR A 148 6.42 -15.81 -26.73
C TYR A 148 7.87 -16.09 -27.12
N HIS A 149 8.76 -15.10 -27.01
CA HIS A 149 10.16 -15.24 -27.38
C HIS A 149 10.85 -16.36 -26.60
N LEU A 150 10.63 -16.43 -25.31
CA LEU A 150 11.21 -17.47 -24.43
C LEU A 150 10.59 -18.85 -24.69
N ALA A 151 9.31 -18.92 -25.00
CA ALA A 151 8.60 -20.16 -25.30
C ALA A 151 9.01 -20.76 -26.64
N ALA A 152 9.10 -19.91 -27.67
CA ALA A 152 9.14 -20.35 -29.07
C ALA A 152 10.52 -20.28 -29.74
N SER A 153 11.46 -19.48 -29.23
CA SER A 153 12.77 -19.31 -29.84
C SER A 153 13.59 -20.62 -29.88
N LYS A 154 14.12 -20.95 -31.05
CA LYS A 154 15.09 -22.04 -31.27
C LYS A 154 16.54 -21.57 -31.33
N ASP A 155 16.79 -20.28 -31.11
CA ASP A 155 18.12 -19.70 -31.05
C ASP A 155 18.93 -20.32 -29.90
N ALA A 156 20.18 -20.74 -30.20
CA ALA A 156 21.03 -21.43 -29.27
C ALA A 156 21.31 -20.62 -28.00
N ASN A 157 21.43 -19.28 -28.09
CA ASN A 157 21.67 -18.42 -26.95
C ASN A 157 20.48 -18.38 -26.00
N VAL A 158 19.23 -18.40 -26.54
CA VAL A 158 17.99 -18.43 -25.75
C VAL A 158 17.83 -19.80 -25.09
N VAL A 159 18.07 -20.88 -25.83
CA VAL A 159 18.01 -22.24 -25.29
C VAL A 159 19.01 -22.44 -24.15
N GLU A 160 20.24 -21.96 -24.32
CA GLU A 160 21.28 -22.05 -23.29
C GLU A 160 20.96 -21.16 -22.09
N MET A 161 20.50 -19.94 -22.33
CA MET A 161 20.07 -19.03 -21.26
C MET A 161 18.98 -19.66 -20.38
N LEU A 162 18.02 -20.36 -20.96
CA LEU A 162 16.94 -21.00 -20.20
C LEU A 162 17.40 -22.22 -19.38
N LYS A 163 18.59 -22.79 -19.63
CA LYS A 163 19.19 -23.79 -18.73
C LYS A 163 19.78 -23.15 -17.47
N GLU A 164 20.30 -21.92 -17.60
CA GLU A 164 20.99 -21.21 -16.54
C GLU A 164 20.12 -20.20 -15.79
N VAL A 165 18.86 -19.96 -16.24
CA VAL A 165 17.94 -19.00 -15.66
C VAL A 165 16.54 -19.61 -15.50
N VAL A 166 15.97 -19.46 -14.32
CA VAL A 166 14.55 -19.68 -14.02
C VAL A 166 13.85 -18.33 -13.94
N VAL A 167 12.85 -18.11 -14.77
CA VAL A 167 12.10 -16.85 -14.80
C VAL A 167 10.75 -17.04 -14.11
N LEU A 168 10.52 -16.32 -13.03
CA LEU A 168 9.21 -16.12 -12.42
C LEU A 168 8.57 -14.93 -13.12
N PHE A 169 7.56 -15.18 -13.91
CA PHE A 169 7.00 -14.20 -14.81
C PHE A 169 5.58 -13.84 -14.40
N ASP A 170 5.39 -12.61 -13.91
CA ASP A 170 4.08 -12.07 -13.51
C ASP A 170 3.59 -11.09 -14.59
N PRO A 171 2.65 -11.50 -15.45
CA PRO A 171 2.28 -10.71 -16.63
C PRO A 171 1.49 -9.44 -16.30
N SER A 172 0.90 -9.36 -15.12
CA SER A 172 0.24 -8.16 -14.60
C SER A 172 0.07 -8.22 -13.09
N TYR A 173 0.82 -7.38 -12.38
CA TYR A 173 0.66 -7.20 -10.94
C TYR A 173 -0.70 -6.58 -10.56
N ASN A 174 -1.34 -5.84 -11.50
CA ASN A 174 -2.59 -5.10 -11.27
C ASN A 174 -3.65 -5.42 -12.35
N PRO A 175 -4.27 -6.59 -12.30
CA PRO A 175 -5.33 -6.97 -13.23
C PRO A 175 -6.50 -5.97 -13.31
N ASP A 176 -6.94 -5.45 -12.15
CA ASP A 176 -8.10 -4.54 -12.08
C ASP A 176 -7.79 -3.17 -12.70
N GLY A 177 -6.59 -2.64 -12.43
CA GLY A 177 -6.13 -1.39 -13.02
C GLY A 177 -5.85 -1.50 -14.52
N LEU A 178 -5.20 -2.59 -14.95
CA LEU A 178 -4.93 -2.86 -16.37
C LEU A 178 -6.23 -2.97 -17.17
N GLN A 179 -7.23 -3.70 -16.65
CA GLN A 179 -8.54 -3.82 -17.29
C GLN A 179 -9.24 -2.47 -17.42
N ARG A 180 -9.22 -1.67 -16.36
CA ARG A 180 -9.86 -0.34 -16.34
C ARG A 180 -9.21 0.60 -17.36
N PHE A 181 -7.89 0.61 -17.44
CA PHE A 181 -7.16 1.45 -18.38
C PHE A 181 -7.32 0.99 -19.82
N SER A 182 -7.12 -0.30 -20.13
CA SER A 182 -7.23 -0.82 -21.48
C SER A 182 -8.61 -0.60 -22.06
N GLN A 183 -9.67 -0.75 -21.25
CA GLN A 183 -11.03 -0.45 -21.68
C GLN A 183 -11.20 1.03 -22.02
N TRP A 184 -10.66 1.93 -21.18
CA TRP A 184 -10.71 3.37 -21.43
C TRP A 184 -10.02 3.74 -22.75
N VAL A 185 -8.74 3.41 -22.88
CA VAL A 185 -7.91 3.83 -24.00
C VAL A 185 -8.40 3.23 -25.32
N ASN A 186 -8.79 1.95 -25.33
CA ASN A 186 -9.27 1.27 -26.52
C ASN A 186 -10.64 1.79 -26.98
N THR A 187 -11.52 2.19 -26.06
CA THR A 187 -12.83 2.77 -26.41
C THR A 187 -12.72 4.14 -27.07
N HIS A 188 -11.61 4.85 -26.83
CA HIS A 188 -11.36 6.18 -27.40
C HIS A 188 -10.38 6.18 -28.57
N LYS A 189 -9.86 5.02 -28.96
CA LYS A 189 -8.95 4.89 -30.10
C LYS A 189 -9.65 5.25 -31.42
N SER A 190 -9.03 6.11 -32.19
CA SER A 190 -9.45 6.43 -33.57
C SER A 190 -8.74 5.55 -34.61
N ASN A 191 -9.38 5.28 -35.73
CA ASN A 191 -8.74 4.56 -36.83
C ASN A 191 -7.54 5.33 -37.41
N VAL A 192 -7.62 6.65 -37.44
CA VAL A 192 -6.50 7.54 -37.75
C VAL A 192 -6.01 8.07 -36.43
N LEU A 193 -4.84 7.61 -35.98
CA LEU A 193 -4.28 8.02 -34.68
C LEU A 193 -4.00 9.50 -34.66
N ASN A 194 -4.40 10.15 -33.56
CA ASN A 194 -4.19 11.57 -33.33
C ASN A 194 -3.19 11.76 -32.17
N PRO A 195 -2.02 12.39 -32.39
CA PRO A 195 -1.02 12.56 -31.32
C PRO A 195 -1.28 13.77 -30.41
N ASP A 196 -2.32 14.59 -30.68
CA ASP A 196 -2.63 15.78 -29.88
C ASP A 196 -2.91 15.39 -28.41
N PRO A 197 -2.12 15.88 -27.44
CA PRO A 197 -2.26 15.53 -26.01
C PRO A 197 -3.60 15.98 -25.39
N ASN A 198 -4.40 16.79 -26.09
CA ASN A 198 -5.74 17.19 -25.67
C ASN A 198 -6.81 16.19 -26.07
N ASP A 199 -6.48 15.15 -26.83
CA ASP A 199 -7.46 14.12 -27.21
C ASP A 199 -8.01 13.42 -25.98
N ARG A 200 -9.26 12.98 -26.10
CA ARG A 200 -10.00 12.28 -25.04
C ARG A 200 -9.32 11.00 -24.58
N GLU A 201 -8.61 10.33 -25.46
CA GLU A 201 -7.87 9.10 -25.20
C GLU A 201 -6.90 9.25 -24.03
N TYR A 202 -6.20 10.39 -23.91
CA TYR A 202 -5.16 10.62 -22.91
C TYR A 202 -5.68 11.14 -21.57
N THR A 203 -6.98 11.41 -21.47
CA THR A 203 -7.60 11.98 -20.25
C THR A 203 -8.49 10.97 -19.57
N GLU A 204 -7.90 10.04 -18.83
CA GLU A 204 -8.64 9.04 -18.04
C GLU A 204 -9.58 9.70 -17.03
N VAL A 205 -10.78 9.13 -16.90
CA VAL A 205 -11.72 9.53 -15.84
C VAL A 205 -11.23 9.06 -14.48
N TRP A 206 -11.59 9.83 -13.46
CA TRP A 206 -11.37 9.44 -12.07
C TRP A 206 -11.96 8.04 -11.78
N PRO A 207 -11.27 7.13 -11.04
CA PRO A 207 -10.00 7.27 -10.32
C PRO A 207 -8.75 6.98 -11.15
N ARG A 208 -8.86 6.74 -12.47
CA ARG A 208 -7.85 6.29 -13.41
C ARG A 208 -7.45 4.82 -13.23
N GLY A 209 -6.70 4.26 -14.17
CA GLY A 209 -6.28 2.87 -14.17
C GLY A 209 -5.04 2.56 -13.32
N ARG A 210 -4.41 3.57 -12.69
CA ARG A 210 -3.18 3.36 -11.92
C ARG A 210 -3.35 2.37 -10.76
N THR A 211 -4.45 2.47 -10.04
CA THR A 211 -4.70 1.81 -8.76
C THR A 211 -5.51 0.52 -8.91
N ASN A 212 -5.52 -0.33 -7.87
CA ASN A 212 -6.38 -1.50 -7.79
C ASN A 212 -7.86 -1.14 -7.53
N HIS A 213 -8.70 -2.12 -7.17
CA HIS A 213 -10.13 -1.94 -6.89
C HIS A 213 -10.42 -0.84 -5.86
N TYR A 214 -9.75 -0.86 -4.71
CA TYR A 214 -9.93 0.13 -3.63
C TYR A 214 -9.07 1.37 -3.77
N TRP A 215 -8.54 1.64 -4.94
CA TRP A 215 -7.74 2.81 -5.30
C TRP A 215 -6.40 2.91 -4.55
N PHE A 216 -5.80 1.77 -4.20
CA PHE A 216 -4.46 1.73 -3.63
C PHE A 216 -3.38 1.75 -4.71
N ASP A 217 -2.29 2.47 -4.42
CA ASP A 217 -1.02 2.29 -5.12
C ASP A 217 -0.34 1.02 -4.61
N MET A 218 -0.39 -0.03 -5.40
CA MET A 218 0.15 -1.34 -4.99
C MET A 218 1.66 -1.38 -4.95
N ASN A 219 2.35 -0.41 -5.60
CA ASN A 219 3.80 -0.25 -5.47
C ASN A 219 4.20 0.51 -4.19
N ARG A 220 3.33 0.48 -3.19
CA ARG A 220 3.59 0.91 -1.81
C ARG A 220 3.25 -0.16 -0.79
N ASP A 221 2.83 -1.35 -1.25
CA ASP A 221 2.32 -2.43 -0.40
C ASP A 221 3.22 -3.69 -0.40
N TRP A 222 4.48 -3.61 -0.86
CA TRP A 222 5.44 -4.71 -0.80
C TRP A 222 5.86 -5.05 0.64
N LEU A 223 5.98 -4.06 1.51
CA LEU A 223 6.35 -4.24 2.92
C LEU A 223 5.11 -4.39 3.83
N PRO A 224 4.04 -3.56 3.71
CA PRO A 224 2.83 -3.72 4.52
C PRO A 224 1.99 -4.95 4.19
N VAL A 225 1.97 -5.41 2.96
CA VAL A 225 1.27 -6.61 2.46
C VAL A 225 -0.20 -6.67 2.90
N GLN A 226 -0.96 -5.63 2.62
CA GLN A 226 -2.36 -5.53 3.01
C GLN A 226 -3.33 -6.11 1.97
N LEU A 227 -2.97 -6.01 0.69
CA LEU A 227 -3.83 -6.30 -0.46
C LEU A 227 -3.70 -7.76 -0.92
N PRO A 228 -4.73 -8.39 -1.51
CA PRO A 228 -4.67 -9.76 -1.98
C PRO A 228 -3.56 -9.97 -3.02
N GLU A 229 -3.39 -9.03 -3.95
CA GLU A 229 -2.35 -9.05 -4.96
C GLU A 229 -0.94 -9.04 -4.33
N SER A 230 -0.75 -8.25 -3.29
CA SER A 230 0.52 -8.18 -2.55
C SER A 230 0.80 -9.46 -1.77
N LYS A 231 -0.23 -10.08 -1.18
CA LYS A 231 -0.09 -11.33 -0.41
C LYS A 231 0.47 -12.46 -1.28
N VAL A 232 -0.10 -12.67 -2.46
CA VAL A 232 0.35 -13.74 -3.36
C VAL A 232 1.72 -13.44 -3.97
N ARG A 233 1.99 -12.16 -4.27
CA ARG A 233 3.28 -11.71 -4.81
C ARG A 233 4.41 -11.92 -3.80
N ILE A 234 4.21 -11.49 -2.56
CA ILE A 234 5.21 -11.67 -1.49
C ILE A 234 5.41 -13.16 -1.17
N LYS A 235 4.33 -13.96 -1.19
CA LYS A 235 4.46 -15.40 -1.04
C LYS A 235 5.35 -15.99 -2.14
N SER A 236 5.08 -15.70 -3.41
CA SER A 236 5.93 -16.17 -4.51
C SER A 236 7.37 -15.68 -4.39
N PHE A 237 7.58 -14.43 -3.98
CA PHE A 237 8.92 -13.88 -3.75
C PHE A 237 9.65 -14.62 -2.62
N THR A 238 8.98 -14.86 -1.49
CA THR A 238 9.61 -15.52 -0.33
C THR A 238 9.82 -17.01 -0.53
N ASP A 239 8.98 -17.66 -1.33
CA ASP A 239 9.10 -19.07 -1.68
C ASP A 239 10.27 -19.36 -2.64
N TRP A 240 10.74 -18.34 -3.36
CA TRP A 240 11.83 -18.47 -4.32
C TRP A 240 13.08 -17.66 -3.97
N LEU A 241 12.96 -16.53 -3.30
CA LEU A 241 14.04 -15.57 -3.04
C LEU A 241 14.86 -15.27 -4.31
N PRO A 242 14.27 -14.68 -5.37
CA PRO A 242 14.93 -14.49 -6.65
C PRO A 242 16.20 -13.65 -6.51
N ASN A 243 17.18 -13.87 -7.39
CA ASN A 243 18.43 -13.09 -7.41
C ASN A 243 18.19 -11.67 -7.94
N ILE A 244 17.28 -11.52 -8.91
CA ILE A 244 16.88 -10.24 -9.50
C ILE A 244 15.35 -10.16 -9.51
N LEU A 245 14.82 -8.97 -9.22
CA LEU A 245 13.42 -8.64 -9.48
C LEU A 245 13.34 -7.36 -10.31
N THR A 246 12.57 -7.37 -11.39
CA THR A 246 12.30 -6.18 -12.20
C THR A 246 10.88 -5.70 -12.03
N ASP A 247 10.71 -4.38 -11.92
CA ASP A 247 9.45 -3.66 -11.77
C ASP A 247 9.30 -2.67 -12.92
N HIS A 248 8.41 -3.01 -13.87
CA HIS A 248 8.27 -2.30 -15.14
C HIS A 248 7.20 -1.23 -15.05
N HIS A 249 7.62 0.05 -15.19
CA HIS A 249 6.79 1.25 -15.05
C HIS A 249 6.81 2.15 -16.27
N GLU A 250 5.94 3.17 -16.20
CA GLU A 250 5.97 4.31 -17.12
C GLU A 250 5.91 5.64 -16.35
N MET A 251 6.64 6.61 -16.85
CA MET A 251 6.69 7.98 -16.36
C MET A 251 6.00 8.98 -17.31
N GLY A 252 6.24 10.27 -17.15
CA GLY A 252 5.66 11.31 -18.02
C GLY A 252 6.08 11.18 -19.50
N THR A 253 5.20 11.58 -20.42
CA THR A 253 5.40 11.51 -21.87
C THR A 253 6.65 12.24 -22.37
N ASN A 254 7.02 13.35 -21.73
CA ASN A 254 8.21 14.16 -22.09
C ASN A 254 9.53 13.62 -21.49
N ALA A 255 9.50 12.44 -20.91
CA ALA A 255 10.71 11.74 -20.46
C ALA A 255 11.31 10.84 -21.55
N THR A 256 12.28 10.00 -21.18
CA THR A 256 12.89 9.02 -22.08
C THR A 256 12.75 7.62 -21.49
N PHE A 257 13.85 7.01 -21.07
CA PHE A 257 13.85 5.74 -20.35
C PHE A 257 14.78 5.83 -19.15
N PHE A 258 14.34 5.34 -18.00
CA PHE A 258 15.17 5.23 -16.81
C PHE A 258 15.34 3.77 -16.40
N PHE A 259 16.52 3.43 -15.89
CA PHE A 259 16.77 2.19 -15.18
C PHE A 259 17.72 2.42 -13.99
N GLN A 260 17.54 1.65 -12.92
CA GLN A 260 18.42 1.72 -11.76
C GLN A 260 19.88 1.33 -12.10
N PRO A 261 20.89 1.86 -11.31
CA PRO A 261 20.73 2.46 -9.98
C PRO A 261 20.16 3.88 -10.03
N GLY A 262 19.51 4.25 -8.91
CA GLY A 262 19.07 5.62 -8.65
C GLY A 262 20.16 6.47 -7.98
N ILE A 263 19.76 7.55 -7.31
CA ILE A 263 20.68 8.48 -6.63
C ILE A 263 21.34 7.81 -5.43
N GLN A 264 22.65 7.68 -5.43
CA GLN A 264 23.42 6.94 -4.43
C GLN A 264 23.29 7.49 -2.99
N SER A 265 23.13 8.81 -2.80
CA SER A 265 22.92 9.39 -1.46
C SER A 265 21.55 9.05 -0.87
N ARG A 266 20.61 8.53 -1.69
CA ARG A 266 19.23 8.18 -1.34
C ARG A 266 18.99 6.68 -1.27
N VAL A 267 20.01 5.89 -1.11
CA VAL A 267 19.91 4.44 -0.85
C VAL A 267 19.71 4.20 0.65
N ASN A 268 18.82 3.26 1.00
CA ASN A 268 18.61 2.91 2.40
C ASN A 268 19.88 2.29 3.02
N PRO A 269 20.30 2.71 4.22
CA PRO A 269 21.52 2.21 4.86
C PRO A 269 21.55 0.69 5.12
N LEU A 270 20.41 0.00 5.14
CA LEU A 270 20.35 -1.47 5.28
C LEU A 270 20.71 -2.21 3.98
N THR A 271 20.61 -1.54 2.83
CA THR A 271 21.02 -2.07 1.52
C THR A 271 22.54 -2.15 1.45
N PRO A 272 23.14 -3.34 1.20
CA PRO A 272 24.60 -3.48 1.12
C PRO A 272 25.17 -2.73 -0.10
N LYS A 273 26.41 -2.23 0.01
CA LYS A 273 27.10 -1.58 -1.12
C LYS A 273 27.23 -2.49 -2.34
N MET A 274 27.45 -3.81 -2.13
CA MET A 274 27.56 -4.79 -3.22
C MET A 274 26.24 -4.90 -4.02
N ASN A 275 25.08 -4.69 -3.39
CA ASN A 275 23.81 -4.59 -4.10
C ASN A 275 23.87 -3.50 -5.18
N GLN A 276 24.28 -2.29 -4.82
CA GLN A 276 24.38 -1.14 -5.73
C GLN A 276 25.47 -1.33 -6.80
N THR A 277 26.54 -2.07 -6.49
CA THR A 277 27.57 -2.45 -7.47
C THR A 277 26.97 -3.37 -8.52
N LEU A 278 26.28 -4.46 -8.12
CA LEU A 278 25.65 -5.38 -9.05
C LEU A 278 24.49 -4.74 -9.83
N THR A 279 23.73 -3.84 -9.21
CA THR A 279 22.70 -3.06 -9.92
C THR A 279 23.32 -2.25 -11.07
N ARG A 280 24.48 -1.64 -10.85
CA ARG A 280 25.21 -0.91 -11.91
C ARG A 280 25.75 -1.83 -12.98
N GLU A 281 26.32 -2.98 -12.61
CA GLU A 281 26.79 -3.99 -13.57
C GLU A 281 25.65 -4.48 -14.48
N ILE A 282 24.49 -4.77 -13.90
CA ILE A 282 23.29 -5.11 -14.66
C ILE A 282 22.85 -3.94 -15.55
N GLY A 283 22.97 -2.71 -15.06
CA GLY A 283 22.67 -1.49 -15.80
C GLY A 283 23.47 -1.33 -17.09
N TYR A 284 24.71 -1.81 -17.14
CA TYR A 284 25.50 -1.82 -18.38
C TYR A 284 24.90 -2.71 -19.47
N PHE A 285 24.23 -3.81 -19.12
CA PHE A 285 23.52 -4.63 -20.09
C PHE A 285 22.32 -3.89 -20.66
N HIS A 286 21.59 -3.13 -19.82
CA HIS A 286 20.47 -2.30 -20.28
C HIS A 286 20.92 -1.19 -21.19
N ALA A 287 21.98 -0.47 -20.80
CA ALA A 287 22.59 0.59 -21.60
C ALA A 287 23.02 0.09 -22.98
N LYS A 288 23.72 -1.05 -23.02
CA LYS A 288 24.17 -1.69 -24.29
C LYS A 288 22.99 -2.07 -25.17
N ALA A 289 21.91 -2.58 -24.59
CA ALA A 289 20.72 -2.99 -25.33
C ALA A 289 19.95 -1.78 -25.91
N LEU A 290 19.76 -0.73 -25.11
CA LEU A 290 19.10 0.52 -25.54
C LEU A 290 19.93 1.28 -26.57
N ASN A 291 21.27 1.32 -26.43
CA ASN A 291 22.20 1.90 -27.41
C ASN A 291 22.04 1.25 -28.79
N LYS A 292 21.88 -0.08 -28.83
CA LYS A 292 21.73 -0.83 -30.08
C LYS A 292 20.48 -0.41 -30.87
N ILE A 293 19.41 -0.02 -30.19
CA ILE A 293 18.14 0.41 -30.82
C ILE A 293 17.99 1.92 -30.88
N GLY A 294 19.02 2.68 -30.44
CA GLY A 294 19.02 4.16 -30.49
C GLY A 294 18.03 4.82 -29.55
N SER A 295 17.62 4.17 -28.48
CA SER A 295 16.69 4.73 -27.48
C SER A 295 17.46 5.54 -26.44
N LEU A 296 17.00 6.77 -26.17
CA LEU A 296 17.57 7.64 -25.13
C LEU A 296 17.20 7.13 -23.75
N TYR A 297 18.15 7.23 -22.83
CA TYR A 297 17.94 6.83 -21.43
C TYR A 297 18.81 7.66 -20.47
N TYR A 298 18.49 7.54 -19.17
CA TYR A 298 19.30 8.07 -18.08
C TYR A 298 19.27 7.11 -16.88
N THR A 299 20.23 7.25 -15.98
CA THR A 299 20.40 6.48 -14.75
C THR A 299 21.06 7.34 -13.69
N GLU A 300 21.07 6.94 -12.44
CA GLU A 300 21.67 7.65 -11.30
C GLU A 300 21.04 9.02 -11.00
N GLU A 301 19.83 9.27 -11.48
CA GLU A 301 19.06 10.50 -11.30
C GLU A 301 17.64 10.20 -10.79
N SER A 302 16.94 11.23 -10.32
CA SER A 302 15.50 11.31 -10.02
C SER A 302 14.96 10.34 -8.97
N TYR A 303 15.27 9.06 -9.05
CA TYR A 303 14.71 8.01 -8.20
C TYR A 303 15.60 7.67 -7.03
N ASP A 304 14.96 7.27 -5.91
CA ASP A 304 15.63 6.79 -4.71
C ASP A 304 15.45 5.28 -4.52
N ASP A 305 16.30 4.71 -3.67
CA ASP A 305 16.28 3.31 -3.26
C ASP A 305 16.10 3.19 -1.75
N PHE A 306 15.13 3.95 -1.20
CA PHE A 306 14.99 4.16 0.24
C PHE A 306 13.85 3.38 0.89
N TYR A 307 12.60 3.50 0.38
CA TYR A 307 11.44 2.85 0.98
C TYR A 307 11.27 1.42 0.49
N TYR A 308 11.43 0.45 1.38
CA TYR A 308 11.32 -0.99 1.07
C TYR A 308 9.90 -1.49 0.74
N GLY A 309 8.93 -0.63 0.65
CA GLY A 309 7.58 -0.97 0.21
C GLY A 309 7.36 -0.87 -1.30
N LYS A 310 8.42 -0.69 -2.11
CA LYS A 310 8.41 -0.66 -3.58
C LYS A 310 8.99 -1.94 -4.16
N GLY A 311 8.58 -2.32 -5.37
CA GLY A 311 9.08 -3.49 -6.07
C GLY A 311 10.59 -3.44 -6.35
N SER A 312 11.10 -2.24 -6.63
CA SER A 312 12.52 -2.03 -6.89
C SER A 312 13.42 -2.02 -5.64
N THR A 313 12.86 -1.89 -4.42
CA THR A 313 13.65 -1.77 -3.18
C THR A 313 13.40 -2.91 -2.19
N TYR A 314 12.22 -3.52 -2.19
CA TYR A 314 11.92 -4.67 -1.34
C TYR A 314 12.89 -5.85 -1.53
N PRO A 315 13.34 -6.17 -2.76
CA PRO A 315 14.35 -7.21 -2.98
C PRO A 315 15.67 -6.94 -2.25
N ASP A 316 16.10 -5.69 -2.18
CA ASP A 316 17.43 -5.30 -1.67
C ASP A 316 17.62 -5.62 -0.18
N VAL A 317 16.54 -5.60 0.60
CA VAL A 317 16.57 -5.98 2.02
C VAL A 317 16.38 -7.49 2.23
N ASN A 318 16.20 -8.23 1.13
CA ASN A 318 16.04 -9.68 1.09
C ASN A 318 17.13 -10.42 0.30
N GLY A 319 18.28 -9.77 0.04
CA GLY A 319 19.41 -10.42 -0.62
C GLY A 319 19.26 -10.60 -2.14
N SER A 320 18.33 -9.86 -2.74
CA SER A 320 18.09 -9.80 -4.18
C SER A 320 18.51 -8.43 -4.73
N ILE A 321 18.53 -8.29 -6.05
CA ILE A 321 18.70 -7.00 -6.73
C ILE A 321 17.33 -6.55 -7.26
N GLY A 322 16.84 -5.42 -6.76
CA GLY A 322 15.64 -4.80 -7.28
C GLY A 322 15.94 -3.82 -8.40
N ILE A 323 15.20 -3.85 -9.50
CA ILE A 323 15.40 -2.96 -10.65
C ILE A 323 14.10 -2.29 -11.02
N LEU A 324 14.12 -0.96 -11.06
CA LEU A 324 13.07 -0.12 -11.61
C LEU A 324 13.38 0.17 -13.07
N PHE A 325 12.40 -0.05 -13.93
CA PHE A 325 12.34 0.50 -15.28
C PHE A 325 11.22 1.54 -15.37
N GLU A 326 11.51 2.71 -15.93
CA GLU A 326 10.54 3.77 -16.16
C GLU A 326 10.61 4.23 -17.62
N GLN A 327 9.63 3.84 -18.42
CA GLN A 327 9.50 4.22 -19.82
C GLN A 327 8.66 5.50 -19.93
N ALA A 328 9.05 6.41 -20.84
CA ALA A 328 8.15 7.50 -21.26
C ALA A 328 6.82 6.94 -21.76
N SER A 329 5.70 7.40 -21.21
CA SER A 329 4.37 6.87 -21.55
C SER A 329 3.75 7.58 -22.74
N SER A 330 3.30 6.83 -23.74
CA SER A 330 2.43 7.40 -24.79
C SER A 330 1.02 7.71 -24.30
N ARG A 331 0.65 7.33 -23.08
CA ARG A 331 -0.68 7.48 -22.49
C ARG A 331 -1.83 6.88 -23.28
N GLY A 332 -1.60 6.43 -24.48
CA GLY A 332 -2.48 5.85 -25.45
C GLY A 332 -1.67 5.25 -26.56
N HIS A 333 -2.15 5.36 -27.80
CA HIS A 333 -1.52 4.72 -28.95
C HIS A 333 -0.38 5.58 -29.58
N LEU A 334 -0.51 6.91 -29.54
CA LEU A 334 0.44 7.83 -30.17
C LEU A 334 0.32 9.23 -29.56
N GLN A 335 1.38 9.81 -29.00
CA GLN A 335 1.30 11.13 -28.39
C GLN A 335 2.50 12.03 -28.75
N GLU A 336 2.25 13.32 -28.95
CA GLU A 336 3.30 14.33 -29.06
C GLU A 336 4.08 14.49 -27.75
N SER A 337 5.40 14.63 -27.87
CA SER A 337 6.29 14.90 -26.74
C SER A 337 7.42 15.85 -27.13
N ASP A 338 8.16 16.36 -26.15
CA ASP A 338 9.38 17.16 -26.37
C ASP A 338 10.46 16.39 -27.13
N ASN A 339 10.39 15.06 -27.14
CA ASN A 339 11.30 14.17 -27.86
C ASN A 339 10.74 13.70 -29.22
N GLY A 340 9.68 14.33 -29.73
CA GLY A 340 8.97 13.95 -30.96
C GLY A 340 7.73 13.09 -30.68
N ILE A 341 7.25 12.42 -31.72
CA ILE A 341 6.07 11.55 -31.61
C ILE A 341 6.43 10.26 -30.89
N LEU A 342 5.81 10.03 -29.75
CA LEU A 342 5.96 8.81 -28.96
C LEU A 342 4.83 7.84 -29.29
N SER A 343 5.18 6.66 -29.82
CA SER A 343 4.22 5.60 -30.12
C SER A 343 4.20 4.52 -29.04
N PHE A 344 3.06 3.89 -28.85
CA PHE A 344 2.92 2.75 -27.95
C PHE A 344 3.83 1.57 -28.33
N PRO A 345 3.99 1.20 -29.63
CA PRO A 345 4.99 0.22 -30.05
C PRO A 345 6.42 0.54 -29.63
N PHE A 346 6.83 1.81 -29.68
CA PHE A 346 8.17 2.21 -29.20
C PHE A 346 8.35 1.91 -27.71
N SER A 347 7.37 2.27 -26.91
CA SER A 347 7.40 2.01 -25.45
C SER A 347 7.44 0.51 -25.14
N ILE A 348 6.66 -0.29 -25.85
CA ILE A 348 6.67 -1.77 -25.75
C ILE A 348 8.05 -2.33 -26.09
N ARG A 349 8.67 -1.87 -27.20
CA ARG A 349 9.99 -2.35 -27.62
C ARG A 349 11.05 -2.09 -26.55
N ASN A 350 11.06 -0.92 -25.95
CA ASN A 350 12.02 -0.59 -24.90
C ASN A 350 11.86 -1.49 -23.68
N GLN A 351 10.63 -1.73 -23.22
CA GLN A 351 10.34 -2.66 -22.11
C GLN A 351 10.76 -4.10 -22.45
N PHE A 352 10.47 -4.57 -23.65
CA PHE A 352 10.88 -5.90 -24.10
C PHE A 352 12.40 -6.07 -24.11
N ILE A 353 13.13 -5.10 -24.69
CA ILE A 353 14.59 -5.14 -24.82
C ILE A 353 15.25 -5.10 -23.43
N THR A 354 14.77 -4.31 -22.50
CA THR A 354 15.33 -4.23 -21.15
C THR A 354 14.99 -5.47 -20.31
N ALA A 355 13.80 -6.02 -20.45
CA ALA A 355 13.45 -7.30 -19.84
C ALA A 355 14.37 -8.44 -20.34
N LEU A 356 14.63 -8.49 -21.64
CA LEU A 356 15.53 -9.49 -22.23
C LEU A 356 16.99 -9.28 -21.82
N SER A 357 17.45 -8.01 -21.73
CA SER A 357 18.82 -7.69 -21.27
C SER A 357 19.03 -8.04 -19.80
N THR A 358 17.98 -8.01 -18.98
CA THR A 358 18.04 -8.50 -17.59
C THR A 358 18.32 -10.00 -17.53
N LEU A 359 17.67 -10.80 -18.37
CA LEU A 359 17.91 -12.25 -18.44
C LEU A 359 19.33 -12.57 -18.90
N LYS A 360 19.84 -11.78 -19.87
CA LYS A 360 21.23 -11.89 -20.28
C LYS A 360 22.20 -11.55 -19.14
N ALA A 361 21.96 -10.48 -18.40
CA ALA A 361 22.76 -10.12 -17.23
C ALA A 361 22.71 -11.23 -16.16
N ALA A 362 21.53 -11.79 -15.90
CA ALA A 362 21.34 -12.88 -14.94
C ALA A 362 22.14 -14.13 -15.31
N LYS A 363 22.25 -14.44 -16.61
CA LYS A 363 23.10 -15.52 -17.11
C LYS A 363 24.58 -15.18 -16.94
N ASP A 364 25.01 -14.03 -17.48
CA ASP A 364 26.42 -13.67 -17.57
C ASP A 364 27.04 -13.38 -16.19
N LEU A 365 26.27 -12.87 -15.21
CA LEU A 365 26.65 -12.59 -13.82
C LEU A 365 26.15 -13.67 -12.84
N ARG A 366 25.87 -14.88 -13.31
CA ARG A 366 25.20 -15.93 -12.54
C ARG A 366 25.90 -16.25 -11.20
N LEU A 367 27.19 -16.49 -11.24
CA LEU A 367 27.95 -16.87 -10.05
C LEU A 367 28.03 -15.71 -9.05
N GLU A 368 28.25 -14.50 -9.53
CA GLU A 368 28.32 -13.29 -8.70
C GLU A 368 26.99 -13.02 -7.98
N LEU A 369 25.85 -13.23 -8.65
CA LEU A 369 24.51 -13.05 -8.09
C LEU A 369 24.20 -14.11 -7.03
N LEU A 370 24.50 -15.36 -7.28
CA LEU A 370 24.35 -16.46 -6.32
C LEU A 370 25.24 -16.27 -5.10
N GLU A 371 26.51 -15.89 -5.31
CA GLU A 371 27.47 -15.61 -4.23
C GLU A 371 27.06 -14.39 -3.42
N TYR A 372 26.55 -13.31 -4.06
CA TYR A 372 26.02 -12.13 -3.39
C TYR A 372 24.88 -12.52 -2.43
N GLN A 373 23.91 -13.30 -2.90
CA GLN A 373 22.76 -13.72 -2.10
C GLN A 373 23.20 -14.59 -0.90
N ARG A 374 24.06 -15.57 -1.12
CA ARG A 374 24.65 -16.38 -0.06
C ARG A 374 25.35 -15.52 0.99
N ASN A 375 26.17 -14.59 0.55
CA ASN A 375 26.94 -13.70 1.43
C ASN A 375 26.03 -12.71 2.18
N PHE A 376 24.95 -12.25 1.57
CA PHE A 376 23.97 -11.39 2.21
C PHE A 376 23.39 -12.04 3.47
N TYR A 377 22.89 -13.26 3.36
CA TYR A 377 22.28 -13.98 4.49
C TYR A 377 23.31 -14.40 5.54
N ARG A 378 24.45 -14.89 5.11
CA ARG A 378 25.57 -15.22 6.02
C ARG A 378 26.01 -14.01 6.85
N ASN A 379 26.19 -12.86 6.22
CA ASN A 379 26.60 -11.63 6.90
C ASN A 379 25.49 -11.07 7.80
N ALA A 380 24.23 -11.16 7.38
CA ALA A 380 23.09 -10.75 8.21
C ALA A 380 22.99 -11.60 9.49
N LEU A 381 23.13 -12.91 9.38
CA LEU A 381 23.11 -13.83 10.52
C LEU A 381 24.30 -13.58 11.47
N LYS A 382 25.52 -13.42 10.93
CA LYS A 382 26.71 -13.08 11.71
C LYS A 382 26.55 -11.76 12.48
N ALA A 383 26.03 -10.72 11.81
CA ALA A 383 25.74 -9.43 12.43
C ALA A 383 24.70 -9.56 13.56
N ALA A 384 23.63 -10.35 13.34
CA ALA A 384 22.61 -10.62 14.36
C ALA A 384 23.17 -11.35 15.59
N GLN A 385 24.07 -12.33 15.37
CA GLN A 385 24.76 -13.04 16.46
C GLN A 385 25.67 -12.12 17.29
N GLN A 386 26.27 -11.11 16.70
CA GLN A 386 27.14 -10.14 17.37
C GLN A 386 26.35 -8.97 17.99
N ASN A 387 25.10 -8.73 17.56
CA ASN A 387 24.28 -7.65 18.10
C ASN A 387 23.94 -7.94 19.57
N LYS A 388 23.98 -6.88 20.40
CA LYS A 388 23.53 -6.93 21.81
C LYS A 388 22.04 -7.16 21.95
N GLN A 389 21.25 -6.73 20.99
CA GLN A 389 19.80 -6.98 20.92
C GLN A 389 19.55 -8.36 20.31
N LYS A 390 18.76 -9.20 21.00
CA LYS A 390 18.50 -10.60 20.63
C LYS A 390 17.07 -10.89 20.25
N ALA A 391 16.13 -10.05 20.71
CA ALA A 391 14.72 -10.21 20.42
C ALA A 391 13.99 -8.86 20.45
N ILE A 392 12.82 -8.84 19.84
CA ILE A 392 11.82 -7.77 19.99
C ILE A 392 10.58 -8.38 20.62
N VAL A 393 10.07 -7.74 21.68
CA VAL A 393 8.76 -8.06 22.26
C VAL A 393 7.80 -6.97 21.84
N PHE A 394 6.61 -7.32 21.34
CA PHE A 394 5.56 -6.36 21.02
C PHE A 394 4.17 -6.89 21.35
N GLY A 395 3.22 -5.99 21.63
CA GLY A 395 1.83 -6.34 21.87
C GLY A 395 1.04 -5.26 22.58
N ASN A 396 -0.28 -5.51 22.69
CA ASN A 396 -1.23 -4.69 23.44
C ASN A 396 -2.18 -5.62 24.21
N SER A 397 -2.22 -5.49 25.55
CA SER A 397 -3.02 -6.36 26.41
C SER A 397 -4.53 -6.16 26.26
N LYS A 398 -4.96 -4.99 25.82
CA LYS A 398 -6.39 -4.63 25.67
C LYS A 398 -6.88 -4.69 24.23
N ASP A 399 -5.96 -4.82 23.25
CA ASP A 399 -6.28 -4.96 21.84
C ASP A 399 -5.43 -6.08 21.20
N PRO A 400 -5.78 -7.35 21.44
CA PRO A 400 -5.05 -8.48 20.89
C PRO A 400 -5.16 -8.55 19.37
N ALA A 401 -6.23 -8.04 18.75
CA ALA A 401 -6.41 -8.03 17.30
C ALA A 401 -5.36 -7.18 16.57
N THR A 402 -5.04 -6.01 17.10
CA THR A 402 -3.98 -5.17 16.53
C THR A 402 -2.60 -5.84 16.64
N SER A 403 -2.31 -6.51 17.77
CA SER A 403 -1.07 -7.30 17.93
C SER A 403 -0.99 -8.47 16.93
N TYR A 404 -2.12 -9.17 16.73
CA TYR A 404 -2.24 -10.24 15.74
C TYR A 404 -1.93 -9.75 14.33
N HIS A 405 -2.49 -8.62 13.91
CA HIS A 405 -2.29 -8.11 12.54
C HIS A 405 -0.83 -7.74 12.26
N LEU A 406 -0.08 -7.24 13.25
CA LEU A 406 1.36 -7.05 13.06
C LEU A 406 2.08 -8.41 12.95
N ALA A 407 1.77 -9.38 13.82
CA ALA A 407 2.35 -10.72 13.73
C ALA A 407 2.01 -11.40 12.39
N GLU A 408 0.79 -11.21 11.87
CA GLU A 408 0.36 -11.72 10.56
C GLU A 408 1.19 -11.15 9.41
N ILE A 409 1.52 -9.85 9.44
CA ILE A 409 2.42 -9.25 8.44
C ILE A 409 3.81 -9.89 8.51
N LEU A 410 4.37 -10.07 9.70
CA LEU A 410 5.67 -10.71 9.88
C LEU A 410 5.67 -12.14 9.32
N LYS A 411 4.62 -12.92 9.58
CA LYS A 411 4.48 -14.29 9.04
C LYS A 411 4.37 -14.31 7.52
N ARG A 412 3.69 -13.32 6.88
CA ARG A 412 3.65 -13.18 5.41
C ARG A 412 5.04 -13.01 4.80
N HIS A 413 5.96 -12.43 5.53
CA HIS A 413 7.38 -12.31 5.14
C HIS A 413 8.26 -13.48 5.56
N GLN A 414 7.67 -14.57 6.07
CA GLN A 414 8.37 -15.74 6.61
C GLN A 414 9.35 -15.38 7.75
N ILE A 415 9.00 -14.39 8.56
CA ILE A 415 9.72 -14.06 9.79
C ILE A 415 9.26 -15.02 10.89
N SER A 416 10.20 -15.62 11.64
CA SER A 416 9.91 -16.43 12.82
C SER A 416 9.36 -15.53 13.93
N VAL A 417 8.20 -15.93 14.46
CA VAL A 417 7.47 -15.23 15.53
C VAL A 417 7.09 -16.26 16.59
N HIS A 418 7.30 -15.90 17.85
CA HIS A 418 6.99 -16.74 19.00
C HIS A 418 5.88 -16.11 19.84
N LYS A 419 5.13 -16.95 20.58
CA LYS A 419 4.25 -16.48 21.67
C LYS A 419 5.11 -15.95 22.81
N LEU A 420 4.61 -14.93 23.53
CA LEU A 420 5.24 -14.52 24.78
C LEU A 420 5.02 -15.63 25.84
N ASN A 421 6.06 -16.08 26.54
CA ASN A 421 5.96 -17.22 27.45
C ASN A 421 5.28 -16.90 28.78
N LYS A 422 5.32 -15.63 29.25
CA LYS A 422 4.69 -15.17 30.50
C LYS A 422 4.34 -13.67 30.46
N ASN A 423 3.36 -13.27 31.26
CA ASN A 423 3.09 -11.85 31.50
C ASN A 423 4.36 -11.15 32.01
N THR A 424 4.68 -10.00 31.45
CA THR A 424 5.90 -9.29 31.82
C THR A 424 5.70 -7.76 31.74
N VAL A 425 6.55 -7.04 32.46
CA VAL A 425 6.65 -5.58 32.39
C VAL A 425 8.09 -5.23 32.01
N ILE A 426 8.26 -4.52 30.89
CA ILE A 426 9.56 -4.10 30.39
C ILE A 426 9.59 -2.59 30.27
N LYS A 427 10.49 -1.93 30.97
CA LYS A 427 10.59 -0.46 30.95
C LYS A 427 9.25 0.26 31.20
N GLY A 428 8.44 -0.27 32.15
CA GLY A 428 7.12 0.25 32.48
C GLY A 428 5.98 -0.14 31.52
N LYS A 429 6.27 -0.80 30.40
CA LYS A 429 5.27 -1.26 29.43
C LYS A 429 4.82 -2.69 29.78
N LYS A 430 3.51 -2.90 29.80
CA LYS A 430 2.90 -4.21 30.09
C LYS A 430 2.79 -5.04 28.80
N PHE A 431 3.15 -6.33 28.89
CA PHE A 431 3.00 -7.31 27.82
C PHE A 431 2.31 -8.55 28.39
N ALA A 432 1.14 -8.87 27.86
CA ALA A 432 0.37 -10.02 28.29
C ALA A 432 0.64 -11.22 27.40
N LYS A 433 0.78 -12.40 28.02
CA LYS A 433 1.10 -13.66 27.33
C LYS A 433 0.15 -13.97 26.15
N HIS A 434 -1.15 -13.72 26.33
CA HIS A 434 -2.17 -14.05 25.34
C HIS A 434 -2.26 -13.08 24.14
N SER A 435 -1.60 -11.90 24.21
CA SER A 435 -1.75 -10.85 23.20
C SER A 435 -0.42 -10.21 22.80
N SER A 436 0.71 -10.82 23.19
CA SER A 436 2.04 -10.32 22.87
C SER A 436 2.89 -11.40 22.22
N TYR A 437 3.80 -10.96 21.37
CA TYR A 437 4.67 -11.79 20.54
C TYR A 437 6.13 -11.44 20.75
N VAL A 438 7.00 -12.40 20.44
CA VAL A 438 8.45 -12.23 20.48
C VAL A 438 9.03 -12.58 19.13
N VAL A 439 9.88 -11.73 18.60
CA VAL A 439 10.61 -11.93 17.34
C VAL A 439 12.09 -12.08 17.66
N PRO A 440 12.66 -13.28 17.57
CA PRO A 440 14.11 -13.46 17.69
C PRO A 440 14.83 -12.70 16.55
N LEU A 441 15.91 -12.01 16.87
CA LEU A 441 16.68 -11.27 15.85
C LEU A 441 17.76 -12.13 15.17
N THR A 442 18.11 -13.28 15.76
CA THR A 442 19.07 -14.22 15.18
C THR A 442 18.34 -15.14 14.19
N GLN A 443 17.94 -14.58 13.05
CA GLN A 443 17.30 -15.30 11.94
C GLN A 443 17.67 -14.65 10.60
N LYS A 444 17.51 -15.39 9.49
CA LYS A 444 17.89 -14.95 8.14
C LYS A 444 17.26 -13.63 7.71
N LYS A 445 16.04 -13.33 8.18
CA LYS A 445 15.29 -12.09 7.89
C LYS A 445 15.66 -10.90 8.81
N ASN A 446 16.80 -10.95 9.50
CA ASN A 446 17.23 -9.92 10.46
C ASN A 446 17.17 -8.49 9.87
N LYS A 447 17.69 -8.27 8.66
CA LYS A 447 17.66 -6.94 8.03
C LYS A 447 16.23 -6.45 7.76
N LEU A 448 15.35 -7.33 7.30
CA LEU A 448 13.94 -7.00 7.07
C LEU A 448 13.21 -6.67 8.39
N ILE A 449 13.54 -7.38 9.48
CA ILE A 449 12.99 -7.06 10.82
C ILE A 449 13.42 -5.67 11.24
N HIS A 450 14.71 -5.33 11.11
CA HIS A 450 15.20 -3.98 11.39
C HIS A 450 14.53 -2.94 10.50
N ALA A 451 14.32 -3.20 9.21
CA ALA A 451 13.57 -2.32 8.32
C ALA A 451 12.14 -2.03 8.81
N MET A 452 11.48 -2.99 9.49
CA MET A 452 10.11 -2.84 9.99
C MET A 452 10.03 -2.18 11.38
N PHE A 453 11.04 -2.37 12.23
CA PHE A 453 10.96 -2.01 13.66
C PHE A 453 11.80 -0.79 14.05
N ASP A 454 12.86 -0.48 13.31
CA ASP A 454 13.74 0.61 13.66
C ASP A 454 13.11 1.98 13.40
N SER A 455 13.52 2.96 14.19
CA SER A 455 13.22 4.37 13.99
C SER A 455 14.48 5.11 13.56
N GLN A 456 14.36 5.98 12.58
CA GLN A 456 15.45 6.77 12.03
C GLN A 456 15.05 8.24 11.95
N THR A 457 15.91 9.15 12.43
CA THR A 457 15.69 10.62 12.40
C THR A 457 16.88 11.37 11.79
N LYS A 458 17.93 10.65 11.37
CA LYS A 458 19.11 11.22 10.72
C LYS A 458 19.29 10.53 9.37
N PHE A 459 19.53 11.32 8.34
CA PHE A 459 19.62 10.86 6.97
C PHE A 459 20.83 11.49 6.29
N GLN A 460 21.37 10.80 5.30
CA GLN A 460 22.46 11.29 4.44
C GLN A 460 21.93 12.36 3.48
N ASP A 461 20.73 12.17 2.94
CA ASP A 461 20.05 13.11 2.06
C ASP A 461 18.75 13.60 2.72
N SER A 462 18.23 14.72 2.28
CA SER A 462 16.98 15.34 2.75
C SER A 462 15.84 15.24 1.73
N LEU A 463 16.07 14.56 0.62
CA LEU A 463 15.10 14.35 -0.45
C LEU A 463 14.64 12.90 -0.46
N PHE A 464 13.32 12.72 -0.51
CA PHE A 464 12.67 11.41 -0.51
C PHE A 464 11.65 11.37 -1.64
N TYR A 465 11.73 10.33 -2.45
CA TYR A 465 10.76 10.08 -3.50
C TYR A 465 9.38 9.70 -2.91
N ASP A 466 9.37 8.98 -1.79
CA ASP A 466 8.14 8.56 -1.11
C ASP A 466 8.19 8.91 0.39
N VAL A 467 8.14 7.91 1.29
CA VAL A 467 8.15 8.12 2.75
C VAL A 467 9.54 7.88 3.34
N SER A 468 9.85 8.62 4.39
CA SER A 468 11.11 8.50 5.14
C SER A 468 10.98 7.66 6.41
N ALA A 469 9.75 7.26 6.80
CA ALA A 469 9.50 6.42 7.98
C ALA A 469 8.22 5.59 7.82
N TRP A 470 8.28 4.37 8.41
CA TRP A 470 7.18 3.41 8.39
C TRP A 470 7.17 2.48 9.61
N THR A 471 7.95 2.75 10.66
CA THR A 471 8.10 1.94 11.87
C THR A 471 6.80 1.28 12.34
N PHE A 472 6.65 -0.02 12.11
CA PHE A 472 5.37 -0.73 12.24
C PHE A 472 4.77 -0.69 13.66
N PRO A 473 5.51 -0.95 14.75
CA PRO A 473 4.90 -0.88 16.07
C PRO A 473 4.33 0.51 16.40
N LEU A 474 4.90 1.60 15.84
CA LEU A 474 4.34 2.94 15.97
C LEU A 474 3.07 3.10 15.13
N ALA A 475 3.06 2.57 13.91
CA ALA A 475 1.88 2.58 13.02
C ALA A 475 0.70 1.80 13.60
N PHE A 476 0.99 0.75 14.38
CA PHE A 476 -0.01 -0.08 15.06
C PHE A 476 -0.35 0.42 16.47
N ASN A 477 0.32 1.45 16.96
CA ASN A 477 0.21 1.93 18.35
C ASN A 477 0.39 0.82 19.39
N LEU A 478 1.40 -0.05 19.18
CA LEU A 478 1.73 -1.16 20.05
C LEU A 478 2.88 -0.80 21.00
N ASN A 479 2.85 -1.36 22.20
CA ASN A 479 4.03 -1.44 23.02
C ASN A 479 5.06 -2.32 22.35
N TYR A 480 6.34 -1.93 22.35
CA TYR A 480 7.44 -2.77 21.89
C TYR A 480 8.72 -2.45 22.63
N SER A 481 9.63 -3.43 22.71
CA SER A 481 10.96 -3.30 23.33
C SER A 481 11.95 -4.23 22.67
N PHE A 482 13.16 -3.72 22.43
CA PHE A 482 14.32 -4.52 22.06
C PHE A 482 14.96 -5.10 23.31
N GLU A 483 15.15 -6.42 23.31
CA GLU A 483 15.65 -7.18 24.45
C GLU A 483 17.01 -7.83 24.17
N LYS A 484 17.82 -7.96 25.23
CA LYS A 484 19.17 -8.55 25.15
C LYS A 484 19.16 -10.08 25.20
N SER A 485 18.01 -10.69 25.33
CA SER A 485 17.81 -12.13 25.48
C SER A 485 16.55 -12.58 24.77
N THR A 486 16.53 -13.84 24.33
CA THR A 486 15.37 -14.54 23.80
C THR A 486 14.57 -15.26 24.90
N ALA A 487 14.92 -15.14 26.18
CA ALA A 487 14.30 -15.87 27.29
C ALA A 487 12.77 -15.67 27.45
N LEU A 488 12.23 -14.63 26.83
CA LEU A 488 10.78 -14.37 26.80
C LEU A 488 10.07 -15.07 25.63
N ALA A 489 10.79 -15.64 24.68
CA ALA A 489 10.21 -16.42 23.59
C ALA A 489 9.64 -17.73 24.13
N GLY A 490 8.38 -17.98 23.87
CA GLY A 490 7.72 -19.25 24.08
C GLY A 490 7.76 -20.11 22.82
N GLU A 491 6.68 -20.83 22.56
CA GLU A 491 6.50 -21.66 21.37
C GLU A 491 6.56 -20.82 20.09
N GLU A 492 7.28 -21.29 19.08
CA GLU A 492 7.23 -20.73 17.73
C GLU A 492 5.86 -20.95 17.11
N ILE A 493 5.39 -19.97 16.38
CA ILE A 493 4.09 -19.99 15.74
C ILE A 493 4.26 -20.41 14.27
N ASP A 494 3.88 -21.65 13.96
CA ASP A 494 3.83 -22.13 12.58
C ASP A 494 2.61 -21.58 11.85
N ASP A 495 1.42 -21.77 12.43
CA ASP A 495 0.15 -21.29 11.91
C ASP A 495 -0.47 -20.28 12.88
N LEU A 496 -0.45 -19.02 12.46
CA LEU A 496 -1.00 -17.92 13.24
C LEU A 496 -2.51 -17.83 13.04
N LYS A 497 -3.27 -18.24 14.06
CA LYS A 497 -4.74 -18.21 14.04
C LYS A 497 -5.29 -16.97 14.72
N PHE A 498 -6.35 -16.41 14.13
CA PHE A 498 -7.14 -15.38 14.76
C PHE A 498 -7.98 -16.02 15.87
N GLU A 499 -7.73 -15.66 17.12
CA GLU A 499 -8.46 -16.24 18.27
C GLU A 499 -9.92 -15.78 18.27
N GLU A 500 -10.82 -16.65 18.68
CA GLU A 500 -12.23 -16.31 18.80
C GLU A 500 -12.49 -15.43 20.02
N THR A 501 -13.60 -14.70 19.98
CA THR A 501 -14.13 -14.01 21.16
C THR A 501 -14.42 -15.03 22.26
N LYS A 502 -14.03 -14.69 23.51
CA LYS A 502 -14.32 -15.54 24.67
C LYS A 502 -15.83 -15.84 24.78
N THR A 503 -16.16 -16.99 25.37
CA THR A 503 -17.56 -17.34 25.64
C THR A 503 -18.23 -16.26 26.48
N ILE A 504 -19.38 -15.78 26.00
CA ILE A 504 -20.18 -14.76 26.68
C ILE A 504 -21.26 -15.51 27.48
N GLU A 505 -21.39 -15.20 28.75
CA GLU A 505 -22.50 -15.73 29.56
C GLU A 505 -23.76 -14.87 29.34
N GLN A 506 -24.94 -15.48 29.50
CA GLN A 506 -26.18 -14.72 29.40
C GLN A 506 -26.33 -13.81 30.63
N SER A 507 -26.72 -12.56 30.37
CA SER A 507 -26.93 -11.56 31.43
C SER A 507 -28.42 -11.28 31.64
N SER A 508 -28.76 -11.04 32.87
CA SER A 508 -30.10 -10.51 33.24
C SER A 508 -30.18 -8.99 33.24
N TYR A 509 -29.06 -8.28 33.23
CA TYR A 509 -29.03 -6.81 33.37
C TYR A 509 -28.34 -6.09 32.19
N ALA A 510 -27.07 -6.33 31.93
CA ALA A 510 -26.35 -5.69 30.81
C ALA A 510 -25.09 -6.46 30.38
N TYR A 511 -24.63 -6.18 29.18
CA TYR A 511 -23.32 -6.58 28.66
C TYR A 511 -22.41 -5.36 28.55
N LEU A 512 -21.15 -5.52 29.00
CA LEU A 512 -20.15 -4.47 29.04
C LEU A 512 -18.94 -4.82 28.20
N LEU A 513 -18.35 -3.82 27.56
CA LEU A 513 -17.15 -3.94 26.73
C LEU A 513 -16.32 -2.66 26.81
N GLU A 514 -15.01 -2.75 27.06
CA GLU A 514 -14.10 -1.62 26.83
C GLU A 514 -13.97 -1.35 25.31
N SER A 515 -13.88 -0.10 24.92
CA SER A 515 -13.81 0.27 23.49
C SER A 515 -12.41 0.12 22.87
N ASN A 516 -11.43 -0.46 23.55
CA ASN A 516 -10.04 -0.59 23.10
C ASN A 516 -9.87 -1.53 21.88
N GLY A 517 -10.68 -2.59 21.78
CA GLY A 517 -10.56 -3.59 20.72
C GLY A 517 -10.69 -3.00 19.32
N TYR A 518 -9.80 -3.37 18.42
CA TYR A 518 -9.77 -2.85 17.03
C TYR A 518 -11.10 -3.01 16.29
N TYR A 519 -11.80 -4.11 16.54
CA TYR A 519 -13.08 -4.43 15.88
C TYR A 519 -14.31 -3.96 16.66
N THR A 520 -14.17 -3.19 17.74
CA THR A 520 -15.30 -2.59 18.46
C THR A 520 -16.24 -1.78 17.55
N PRO A 521 -15.78 -0.98 16.57
CA PRO A 521 -16.67 -0.28 15.64
C PRO A 521 -17.53 -1.23 14.79
N LYS A 522 -16.96 -2.36 14.34
CA LYS A 522 -17.68 -3.39 13.60
C LYS A 522 -18.77 -4.04 14.45
N PHE A 523 -18.45 -4.34 15.68
CA PHE A 523 -19.39 -4.92 16.64
C PHE A 523 -20.56 -3.97 16.94
N ILE A 524 -20.25 -2.70 17.29
CA ILE A 524 -21.28 -1.68 17.55
C ILE A 524 -22.20 -1.51 16.32
N TYR A 525 -21.62 -1.43 15.12
CA TYR A 525 -22.43 -1.27 13.92
C TYR A 525 -23.38 -2.43 13.68
N LYS A 526 -22.92 -3.68 13.83
CA LYS A 526 -23.77 -4.88 13.70
C LYS A 526 -24.94 -4.86 14.69
N LEU A 527 -24.70 -4.45 15.95
CA LEU A 527 -25.75 -4.34 16.95
C LEU A 527 -26.77 -3.27 16.60
N LEU A 528 -26.31 -2.09 16.20
CA LEU A 528 -27.17 -0.97 15.79
C LEU A 528 -27.99 -1.33 14.53
N ASP A 529 -27.40 -2.09 13.61
CA ASP A 529 -28.07 -2.61 12.41
C ASP A 529 -29.18 -3.60 12.74
N ALA A 530 -28.96 -4.43 13.75
CA ALA A 530 -29.96 -5.35 14.29
C ALA A 530 -31.01 -4.66 15.19
N GLY A 531 -30.99 -3.31 15.31
CA GLY A 531 -31.93 -2.54 16.11
C GLY A 531 -31.68 -2.60 17.62
N VAL A 532 -30.52 -3.09 18.05
CA VAL A 532 -30.13 -3.15 19.48
C VAL A 532 -29.79 -1.74 19.98
N ARG A 533 -30.31 -1.41 21.16
CA ARG A 533 -29.91 -0.19 21.86
C ARG A 533 -28.55 -0.37 22.49
N VAL A 534 -27.56 0.37 22.00
CA VAL A 534 -26.20 0.40 22.49
C VAL A 534 -25.91 1.75 23.12
N LYS A 535 -25.21 1.77 24.25
CA LYS A 535 -24.84 3.01 24.94
C LYS A 535 -23.34 3.08 25.14
N VAL A 536 -22.81 4.31 25.28
CA VAL A 536 -21.42 4.60 25.58
C VAL A 536 -21.30 5.37 26.88
N GLY A 537 -20.38 4.95 27.77
CA GLY A 537 -20.07 5.61 29.04
C GLY A 537 -19.12 6.81 28.84
N LEU A 538 -19.53 7.98 29.29
CA LEU A 538 -18.73 9.21 29.20
C LEU A 538 -17.83 9.44 30.42
N LYS A 539 -17.86 8.55 31.38
CA LYS A 539 -17.01 8.58 32.59
C LYS A 539 -16.56 7.16 32.95
N PRO A 540 -15.40 7.01 33.59
CA PRO A 540 -14.94 5.73 34.10
C PRO A 540 -15.84 5.20 35.23
N PHE A 541 -15.87 3.88 35.39
CA PHE A 541 -16.56 3.15 36.45
C PHE A 541 -15.91 1.80 36.70
N SER A 542 -16.25 1.14 37.80
CA SER A 542 -15.80 -0.22 38.11
C SER A 542 -16.98 -1.07 38.56
N ILE A 543 -17.02 -2.34 38.12
CA ILE A 543 -18.03 -3.33 38.51
C ILE A 543 -17.41 -4.74 38.51
N ASP A 544 -17.75 -5.54 39.51
CA ASP A 544 -17.25 -6.93 39.63
C ASP A 544 -15.70 -7.01 39.58
N GLY A 545 -15.01 -6.04 40.20
CA GLY A 545 -13.54 -5.99 40.23
C GLY A 545 -12.89 -5.59 38.88
N ASN A 546 -13.66 -5.22 37.87
CA ASN A 546 -13.17 -4.76 36.57
C ASN A 546 -13.38 -3.25 36.40
N SER A 547 -12.33 -2.56 35.97
CA SER A 547 -12.40 -1.13 35.67
C SER A 547 -12.70 -0.90 34.20
N TYR A 548 -13.57 0.04 33.91
CA TYR A 548 -14.02 0.48 32.59
C TYR A 548 -13.68 1.96 32.40
N ASP A 549 -12.98 2.24 31.31
CA ASP A 549 -12.53 3.60 31.00
C ASP A 549 -13.58 4.38 30.19
N TYR A 550 -13.28 5.63 29.89
CA TYR A 550 -14.03 6.48 28.96
C TYR A 550 -14.33 5.75 27.66
N GLY A 551 -15.56 5.87 27.18
CA GLY A 551 -15.97 5.25 25.93
C GLY A 551 -16.38 3.77 26.04
N SER A 552 -16.42 3.19 27.25
CA SER A 552 -16.89 1.82 27.46
C SER A 552 -18.32 1.63 26.98
N ILE A 553 -18.58 0.52 26.32
CA ILE A 553 -19.86 0.19 25.69
C ILE A 553 -20.72 -0.59 26.66
N MET A 554 -21.99 -0.22 26.74
CA MET A 554 -23.00 -0.90 27.55
C MET A 554 -24.19 -1.28 26.67
N ILE A 555 -24.62 -2.53 26.75
CA ILE A 555 -25.79 -3.06 26.07
C ILE A 555 -26.76 -3.51 27.15
N PRO A 556 -27.80 -2.71 27.50
CA PRO A 556 -28.76 -3.08 28.51
C PRO A 556 -29.65 -4.24 28.01
N VAL A 557 -30.00 -5.16 28.88
CA VAL A 557 -30.98 -6.21 28.57
C VAL A 557 -32.42 -5.63 28.61
N GLY A 558 -32.69 -4.79 29.58
CA GLY A 558 -33.97 -4.08 29.69
C GLY A 558 -34.16 -3.02 28.61
N ASN A 559 -35.42 -2.74 28.30
CA ASN A 559 -35.84 -1.68 27.34
C ASN A 559 -35.27 -1.89 25.91
N GLN A 560 -35.01 -3.12 25.50
CA GLN A 560 -34.73 -3.50 24.11
C GLN A 560 -36.04 -3.81 23.36
N LYS A 561 -35.99 -3.80 22.04
CA LYS A 561 -37.08 -4.31 21.18
C LYS A 561 -37.05 -5.84 21.05
N LEU A 562 -35.93 -6.46 21.41
CA LEU A 562 -35.67 -7.90 21.36
C LEU A 562 -35.86 -8.51 22.75
N SER A 563 -36.27 -9.78 22.82
CA SER A 563 -36.24 -10.56 24.07
C SER A 563 -34.78 -10.77 24.54
N ALA A 564 -34.58 -11.12 25.80
CA ALA A 564 -33.26 -11.32 26.37
C ALA A 564 -32.47 -12.42 25.63
N ASP A 565 -33.17 -13.54 25.27
CA ASP A 565 -32.55 -14.66 24.54
C ASP A 565 -32.12 -14.24 23.13
N VAL A 566 -32.98 -13.57 22.38
CA VAL A 566 -32.67 -13.07 21.04
C VAL A 566 -31.55 -12.01 21.08
N LEU A 567 -31.56 -11.13 22.10
CA LEU A 567 -30.48 -10.18 22.30
C LEU A 567 -29.13 -10.88 22.54
N TYR A 568 -29.13 -11.93 23.38
CA TYR A 568 -27.93 -12.72 23.63
C TYR A 568 -27.37 -13.36 22.36
N ASP A 569 -28.23 -13.97 21.53
CA ASP A 569 -27.84 -14.58 20.25
C ASP A 569 -27.29 -13.52 19.27
N VAL A 570 -27.89 -12.36 19.20
CA VAL A 570 -27.40 -11.24 18.36
C VAL A 570 -26.02 -10.78 18.83
N ILE A 571 -25.80 -10.65 20.15
CA ILE A 571 -24.49 -10.24 20.70
C ILE A 571 -23.43 -11.29 20.37
N LYS A 572 -23.74 -12.59 20.61
CA LYS A 572 -22.84 -13.70 20.31
C LYS A 572 -22.44 -13.73 18.83
N ASN A 573 -23.43 -13.65 17.93
CA ASN A 573 -23.18 -13.66 16.49
C ASN A 573 -22.42 -12.39 16.01
N ALA A 574 -22.74 -11.22 16.58
CA ALA A 574 -22.07 -9.98 16.22
C ALA A 574 -20.60 -9.96 16.64
N SER A 575 -20.24 -10.62 17.77
CA SER A 575 -18.89 -10.65 18.34
C SER A 575 -18.02 -11.80 17.82
N SER A 576 -18.61 -12.79 17.14
CA SER A 576 -17.85 -13.92 16.61
C SER A 576 -16.70 -13.48 15.71
N GLY A 577 -15.50 -14.03 15.97
CA GLY A 577 -14.28 -13.73 15.19
C GLY A 577 -13.79 -12.29 15.34
N LEU A 578 -14.00 -11.61 16.49
CA LEU A 578 -13.58 -10.20 16.69
C LEU A 578 -12.55 -9.99 17.81
N MET A 579 -12.15 -11.01 18.55
CA MET A 579 -11.23 -10.93 19.72
C MET A 579 -11.67 -9.88 20.75
N LEU A 580 -12.97 -9.80 21.08
CA LEU A 580 -13.51 -8.84 22.03
C LEU A 580 -13.72 -9.49 23.40
N ASP A 581 -13.47 -8.75 24.50
CA ASP A 581 -13.75 -9.17 25.87
C ASP A 581 -15.09 -8.57 26.33
N ILE A 582 -16.18 -9.28 26.06
CA ILE A 582 -17.55 -8.88 26.42
C ILE A 582 -17.94 -9.60 27.70
N ARG A 583 -18.36 -8.83 28.70
CA ARG A 583 -18.71 -9.34 30.03
C ARG A 583 -20.18 -9.11 30.32
N SER A 584 -20.84 -10.15 30.85
CA SER A 584 -22.18 -10.08 31.40
C SER A 584 -22.15 -9.57 32.83
N VAL A 585 -23.08 -8.70 33.19
CA VAL A 585 -23.25 -8.19 34.54
C VAL A 585 -24.73 -8.26 34.94
N ASN A 586 -25.01 -8.61 36.19
CA ASN A 586 -26.36 -8.83 36.69
C ASN A 586 -26.83 -7.76 37.66
N THR A 587 -26.08 -6.65 37.73
CA THR A 587 -26.42 -5.47 38.55
C THR A 587 -26.08 -4.18 37.81
N GLY A 588 -26.77 -3.12 38.14
CA GLY A 588 -26.46 -1.78 37.64
C GLY A 588 -25.69 -0.90 38.59
N LEU A 589 -25.45 -1.39 39.84
CA LEU A 589 -24.72 -0.68 40.85
C LEU A 589 -23.20 -0.82 40.62
N THR A 590 -22.48 0.29 40.55
CA THR A 590 -21.07 0.34 40.22
C THR A 590 -20.34 1.27 41.18
N GLU A 591 -19.02 1.21 41.15
CA GLU A 591 -18.18 2.30 41.69
C GLU A 591 -18.00 3.35 40.56
N GLY A 592 -18.42 4.61 40.79
CA GLY A 592 -18.38 5.70 39.85
C GLY A 592 -19.75 6.04 39.27
N ILE A 593 -20.00 5.79 37.99
CA ILE A 593 -21.32 6.03 37.39
C ILE A 593 -22.11 4.72 37.24
N ASP A 594 -23.27 4.61 37.86
CA ASP A 594 -24.16 3.47 37.71
C ASP A 594 -24.64 3.29 36.27
N LEU A 595 -24.96 2.04 35.86
CA LEU A 595 -25.33 1.72 34.49
C LEU A 595 -26.64 2.42 34.04
N GLY A 596 -27.48 2.86 34.96
CA GLY A 596 -28.65 3.72 34.69
C GLY A 596 -28.34 5.21 34.55
N SER A 597 -27.09 5.64 34.76
CA SER A 597 -26.71 7.08 34.73
C SER A 597 -26.98 7.73 33.39
N ARG A 598 -27.33 9.02 33.40
CA ARG A 598 -27.40 9.88 32.22
C ARG A 598 -26.07 10.07 31.49
N ASN A 599 -24.95 9.67 32.12
CA ASN A 599 -23.63 9.64 31.47
C ASN A 599 -23.47 8.46 30.52
N PHE A 600 -24.37 7.49 30.51
CA PHE A 600 -24.47 6.49 29.44
C PHE A 600 -25.34 7.02 28.31
N LYS A 601 -24.73 7.43 27.19
CA LYS A 601 -25.42 7.99 26.02
C LYS A 601 -25.75 6.92 24.99
N THR A 602 -26.95 6.99 24.42
CA THR A 602 -27.38 6.06 23.36
C THR A 602 -26.70 6.41 22.06
N LEU A 603 -26.12 5.41 21.42
CA LEU A 603 -25.50 5.52 20.11
C LEU A 603 -26.56 5.49 19.00
N LYS A 604 -26.25 6.20 17.92
CA LYS A 604 -27.03 6.19 16.68
C LYS A 604 -26.27 5.44 15.60
N LYS A 605 -26.98 4.73 14.74
CA LYS A 605 -26.39 4.08 13.57
C LYS A 605 -25.92 5.12 12.55
N PRO A 606 -24.63 5.20 12.22
CA PRO A 606 -24.15 6.14 11.22
C PRO A 606 -24.58 5.72 9.82
N LYS A 607 -25.02 6.70 9.01
CA LYS A 607 -25.25 6.61 7.58
C LYS A 607 -24.26 7.51 6.87
N VAL A 608 -23.25 6.90 6.23
CA VAL A 608 -22.06 7.61 5.78
C VAL A 608 -22.05 7.78 4.27
N ALA A 609 -21.87 9.00 3.79
CA ALA A 609 -21.53 9.31 2.40
C ALA A 609 -20.05 9.69 2.30
N LEU A 610 -19.33 9.09 1.34
CA LEU A 610 -17.96 9.44 0.97
C LEU A 610 -17.99 10.19 -0.36
N LEU A 611 -17.51 11.44 -0.37
CA LEU A 611 -17.39 12.20 -1.60
C LEU A 611 -16.19 11.70 -2.41
N ILE A 612 -16.43 11.48 -3.70
CA ILE A 612 -15.45 10.98 -4.66
C ILE A 612 -15.51 11.79 -5.96
N GLY A 613 -14.62 11.55 -6.89
CA GLY A 613 -14.60 12.20 -8.20
C GLY A 613 -13.54 13.28 -8.32
N ASP A 614 -13.64 14.11 -9.35
CA ASP A 614 -12.63 15.09 -9.72
C ASP A 614 -12.34 16.08 -8.59
N GLY A 615 -11.05 16.30 -8.34
CA GLY A 615 -10.55 17.10 -7.23
C GLY A 615 -10.38 16.33 -5.91
N VAL A 616 -11.00 15.15 -5.75
CA VAL A 616 -10.81 14.27 -4.60
C VAL A 616 -9.61 13.34 -4.85
N ARG A 617 -8.70 13.24 -3.88
CA ARG A 617 -7.56 12.32 -3.98
C ARG A 617 -8.05 10.88 -3.82
N SER A 618 -7.92 10.08 -4.86
CA SER A 618 -8.45 8.70 -4.89
C SER A 618 -7.83 7.81 -3.82
N TYR A 619 -6.53 7.89 -3.55
CA TYR A 619 -5.86 7.12 -2.50
C TYR A 619 -6.49 7.32 -1.13
N ASP A 620 -6.64 8.59 -0.71
CA ASP A 620 -7.18 8.93 0.62
C ASP A 620 -8.66 8.48 0.74
N ALA A 621 -9.43 8.59 -0.34
CA ALA A 621 -10.82 8.10 -0.39
C ALA A 621 -10.88 6.56 -0.38
N GLY A 622 -9.98 5.91 -1.11
CA GLY A 622 -9.88 4.45 -1.17
C GLY A 622 -9.51 3.81 0.16
N GLU A 623 -8.61 4.42 0.91
CA GLU A 623 -8.22 3.96 2.24
C GLU A 623 -9.40 3.99 3.23
N ILE A 624 -10.25 5.03 3.14
CA ILE A 624 -11.50 5.11 3.93
C ILE A 624 -12.48 4.03 3.48
N TRP A 625 -12.70 3.89 2.17
CA TRP A 625 -13.60 2.88 1.63
C TRP A 625 -13.15 1.47 2.03
N HIS A 626 -11.87 1.15 1.84
CA HIS A 626 -11.30 -0.14 2.22
C HIS A 626 -11.48 -0.45 3.72
N LEU A 627 -11.18 0.51 4.61
CA LEU A 627 -11.36 0.33 6.05
C LEU A 627 -12.81 -0.02 6.40
N MET A 628 -13.75 0.76 5.86
CA MET A 628 -15.17 0.59 6.15
C MET A 628 -15.72 -0.72 5.60
N ASP A 629 -15.39 -1.04 4.35
CA ASP A 629 -15.94 -2.20 3.64
C ASP A 629 -15.26 -3.51 4.04
N THR A 630 -13.92 -3.56 4.07
CA THR A 630 -13.21 -4.83 4.31
C THR A 630 -13.05 -5.17 5.79
N ARG A 631 -12.80 -4.19 6.66
CA ARG A 631 -12.47 -4.43 8.06
C ARG A 631 -13.66 -4.23 8.99
N TYR A 632 -14.31 -3.08 8.91
CA TYR A 632 -15.44 -2.78 9.81
C TYR A 632 -16.78 -3.29 9.31
N LYS A 633 -16.89 -3.64 8.01
CA LYS A 633 -18.15 -4.10 7.40
C LYS A 633 -19.30 -3.10 7.60
N ILE A 634 -18.97 -1.81 7.44
CA ILE A 634 -19.91 -0.69 7.53
C ILE A 634 -20.12 -0.16 6.11
N PRO A 635 -21.33 -0.22 5.56
CA PRO A 635 -21.62 0.27 4.22
C PRO A 635 -21.46 1.78 4.15
N ILE A 636 -20.88 2.26 3.04
CA ILE A 636 -20.76 3.67 2.72
C ILE A 636 -21.32 3.94 1.32
N THR A 637 -21.93 5.10 1.14
CA THR A 637 -22.40 5.57 -0.18
C THR A 637 -21.31 6.44 -0.80
N LYS A 638 -20.77 6.03 -1.94
CA LYS A 638 -19.80 6.83 -2.71
C LYS A 638 -20.58 7.80 -3.60
N ILE A 639 -20.42 9.11 -3.38
CA ILE A 639 -21.14 10.17 -4.12
C ILE A 639 -20.12 10.96 -4.94
N ASP A 640 -20.26 10.94 -6.26
CA ASP A 640 -19.45 11.79 -7.14
C ASP A 640 -19.79 13.26 -6.87
N VAL A 641 -18.76 14.10 -6.70
CA VAL A 641 -18.91 15.54 -6.43
C VAL A 641 -19.73 16.27 -7.49
N ARG A 642 -19.74 15.76 -8.73
CA ARG A 642 -20.56 16.31 -9.84
C ARG A 642 -22.04 16.06 -9.66
N GLN A 643 -22.42 15.02 -8.92
CA GLN A 643 -23.82 14.62 -8.68
C GLN A 643 -24.40 15.19 -7.39
N LEU A 644 -23.60 15.88 -6.58
CA LEU A 644 -24.00 16.28 -5.23
C LEU A 644 -25.22 17.21 -5.20
N SER A 645 -25.42 18.03 -6.25
CA SER A 645 -26.62 18.88 -6.39
C SER A 645 -27.93 18.08 -6.39
N ASN A 646 -27.91 16.86 -6.93
CA ASN A 646 -29.08 16.00 -7.10
C ASN A 646 -29.33 15.06 -5.91
N VAL A 647 -28.42 15.02 -4.93
CA VAL A 647 -28.48 14.08 -3.81
C VAL A 647 -29.25 14.71 -2.64
N ASP A 648 -30.20 13.98 -2.08
CA ASP A 648 -30.83 14.33 -0.80
C ASP A 648 -29.85 14.01 0.36
N LEU A 649 -29.23 15.05 0.94
CA LEU A 649 -28.25 14.91 2.00
C LEU A 649 -28.86 14.49 3.34
N GLN A 650 -30.17 14.68 3.56
CA GLN A 650 -30.85 14.30 4.82
C GLN A 650 -30.86 12.78 5.05
N LYS A 651 -30.60 12.00 4.01
CA LYS A 651 -30.40 10.53 4.12
C LYS A 651 -29.16 10.15 4.90
N TYR A 652 -28.18 11.06 5.04
CA TYR A 652 -26.88 10.79 5.65
C TYR A 652 -26.70 11.53 6.97
N THR A 653 -26.11 10.85 7.93
CA THR A 653 -25.67 11.45 9.20
C THR A 653 -24.28 12.06 9.08
N HIS A 654 -23.45 11.48 8.22
CA HIS A 654 -22.07 11.91 8.00
C HIS A 654 -21.76 12.03 6.50
N ILE A 655 -21.08 13.11 6.14
CA ILE A 655 -20.42 13.27 4.84
C ILE A 655 -18.92 13.32 5.12
N VAL A 656 -18.17 12.48 4.40
CA VAL A 656 -16.71 12.41 4.49
C VAL A 656 -16.11 12.99 3.22
N LEU A 657 -15.26 14.00 3.38
CA LEU A 657 -14.47 14.62 2.31
C LEU A 657 -12.99 14.38 2.61
N SER A 658 -12.37 13.47 1.88
CA SER A 658 -10.93 13.22 1.96
C SER A 658 -10.14 14.42 1.39
N SER A 659 -8.85 14.31 1.13
CA SER A 659 -8.09 15.41 0.49
C SER A 659 -8.79 15.90 -0.78
N TYR A 660 -9.09 17.18 -0.83
CA TYR A 660 -9.81 17.81 -1.93
C TYR A 660 -9.07 19.06 -2.42
N SER A 661 -8.89 19.14 -3.73
CA SER A 661 -8.28 20.29 -4.42
C SER A 661 -9.06 20.55 -5.71
N GLY A 662 -10.17 21.30 -5.64
CA GLY A 662 -11.02 21.56 -6.78
C GLY A 662 -12.02 22.67 -6.50
N SER A 663 -12.81 23.00 -7.51
CA SER A 663 -13.87 24.03 -7.45
C SER A 663 -15.29 23.46 -7.60
N LEU A 664 -15.45 22.21 -7.99
CA LEU A 664 -16.77 21.60 -8.28
C LEU A 664 -17.72 21.63 -7.07
N LEU A 665 -17.20 21.50 -5.86
CA LEU A 665 -18.02 21.60 -4.64
C LEU A 665 -18.46 23.04 -4.30
N ASN A 666 -17.93 24.08 -4.95
CA ASN A 666 -18.27 25.47 -4.61
C ASN A 666 -19.74 25.76 -4.86
N THR A 667 -20.34 25.16 -5.89
CA THR A 667 -21.77 25.31 -6.22
C THR A 667 -22.69 24.66 -5.20
N ASN A 668 -22.18 23.72 -4.42
CA ASN A 668 -22.92 22.98 -3.41
C ASN A 668 -22.62 23.42 -1.97
N LYS A 669 -21.83 24.49 -1.78
CA LYS A 669 -21.40 24.93 -0.44
C LYS A 669 -22.58 25.27 0.47
N ASP A 670 -23.60 25.98 -0.06
CA ASP A 670 -24.76 26.40 0.71
C ASP A 670 -25.66 25.20 1.08
N LYS A 671 -25.76 24.22 0.18
CA LYS A 671 -26.45 22.95 0.45
C LYS A 671 -25.76 22.15 1.56
N ILE A 672 -24.43 22.07 1.54
CA ILE A 672 -23.64 21.42 2.59
C ILE A 672 -23.76 22.20 3.90
N ASP A 673 -23.67 23.53 3.86
CA ASP A 673 -23.82 24.41 5.03
C ASP A 673 -25.19 24.24 5.72
N HIS A 674 -26.26 24.24 4.92
CA HIS A 674 -27.62 24.02 5.41
C HIS A 674 -27.75 22.63 6.07
N TRP A 675 -27.28 21.57 5.40
CA TRP A 675 -27.30 20.21 5.92
C TRP A 675 -26.55 20.07 7.25
N ILE A 676 -25.37 20.72 7.39
CA ILE A 676 -24.65 20.76 8.66
C ILE A 676 -25.49 21.44 9.74
N LYS A 677 -26.08 22.61 9.46
CA LYS A 677 -26.91 23.36 10.42
C LYS A 677 -28.12 22.56 10.91
N GLU A 678 -28.68 21.70 10.07
CA GLU A 678 -29.80 20.81 10.42
C GLU A 678 -29.38 19.55 11.21
N GLY A 679 -28.10 19.32 11.42
CA GLY A 679 -27.61 18.23 12.29
C GLY A 679 -26.61 17.27 11.63
N GLY A 680 -26.22 17.50 10.39
CA GLY A 680 -25.22 16.69 9.69
C GLY A 680 -23.79 16.88 10.24
N SER A 681 -22.97 15.86 10.14
CA SER A 681 -21.55 15.87 10.54
C SER A 681 -20.64 15.79 9.31
N LEU A 682 -19.90 16.86 9.01
CA LEU A 682 -18.90 16.88 7.94
C LEU A 682 -17.54 16.48 8.50
N VAL A 683 -16.99 15.36 8.04
CA VAL A 683 -15.63 14.90 8.38
C VAL A 683 -14.69 15.20 7.21
N ALA A 684 -13.71 16.05 7.41
CA ALA A 684 -12.83 16.50 6.35
C ALA A 684 -11.32 16.33 6.67
N TYR A 685 -10.56 15.99 5.64
CA TYR A 685 -9.16 15.67 5.76
C TYR A 685 -8.26 16.59 4.96
N ARG A 686 -7.08 16.94 5.54
CA ARG A 686 -5.92 17.50 4.81
C ARG A 686 -6.32 18.71 3.94
N SER A 687 -6.10 18.69 2.62
CA SER A 687 -6.38 19.83 1.73
C SER A 687 -7.85 20.28 1.71
N ALA A 688 -8.79 19.42 2.07
CA ALA A 688 -10.21 19.79 2.23
C ALA A 688 -10.41 20.90 3.28
N ILE A 689 -9.54 21.01 4.30
CA ILE A 689 -9.56 22.08 5.30
C ILE A 689 -9.42 23.46 4.64
N LYS A 690 -8.56 23.58 3.62
CA LYS A 690 -8.40 24.82 2.87
C LYS A 690 -9.66 25.20 2.09
N TRP A 691 -10.37 24.21 1.53
CA TRP A 691 -11.64 24.41 0.84
C TRP A 691 -12.73 24.88 1.82
N ILE A 692 -12.83 24.25 2.99
CA ILE A 692 -13.78 24.63 4.06
C ILE A 692 -13.55 26.08 4.50
N ASN A 693 -12.29 26.47 4.74
CA ASN A 693 -11.91 27.80 5.16
C ASN A 693 -12.21 28.85 4.08
N LYS A 694 -11.80 28.57 2.83
CA LYS A 694 -12.05 29.43 1.67
C LYS A 694 -13.54 29.69 1.42
N ASN A 695 -14.38 28.68 1.59
CA ASN A 695 -15.84 28.75 1.38
C ASN A 695 -16.61 29.18 2.64
N LYS A 696 -15.93 29.58 3.73
CA LYS A 696 -16.51 30.07 4.98
C LYS A 696 -17.50 29.08 5.64
N LEU A 697 -17.31 27.78 5.40
CA LEU A 697 -18.05 26.75 6.14
C LEU A 697 -17.63 26.73 7.60
N ALA A 698 -16.35 26.96 7.86
CA ALA A 698 -15.76 27.20 9.18
C ALA A 698 -14.54 28.11 9.05
N THR A 699 -14.15 28.77 10.15
CA THR A 699 -12.89 29.50 10.25
C THR A 699 -11.86 28.63 10.97
N VAL A 700 -10.71 28.44 10.32
CA VAL A 700 -9.60 27.64 10.86
C VAL A 700 -8.32 28.44 10.73
N ASP A 701 -7.69 28.72 11.87
CA ASP A 701 -6.43 29.45 11.89
C ASP A 701 -5.28 28.52 11.53
N LEU A 702 -4.61 28.82 10.42
CA LEU A 702 -3.52 28.04 9.87
C LEU A 702 -2.18 28.73 10.12
N LYS A 703 -1.21 27.97 10.68
CA LYS A 703 0.18 28.42 10.75
C LYS A 703 0.81 28.48 9.37
N SER A 704 1.57 29.54 9.12
CA SER A 704 2.37 29.69 7.90
C SER A 704 3.70 30.36 8.22
N PHE A 705 4.66 30.25 7.32
CA PHE A 705 5.90 31.00 7.36
C PHE A 705 6.31 31.41 5.94
N GLU A 706 7.01 32.53 5.83
CA GLU A 706 7.67 32.88 4.58
C GLU A 706 8.99 32.13 4.44
N ARG A 707 9.24 31.61 3.24
CA ARG A 707 10.50 30.94 2.94
C ARG A 707 11.55 31.95 2.56
N GLU A 708 12.66 31.91 3.27
CA GLU A 708 13.86 32.64 2.88
C GLU A 708 14.89 31.65 2.34
N ALA A 709 15.40 31.92 1.13
CA ALA A 709 16.46 31.14 0.48
C ALA A 709 17.72 32.02 0.34
N LYS A 710 18.33 32.38 1.47
CA LYS A 710 19.58 33.20 1.45
C LYS A 710 20.78 32.32 1.17
N GLY A 711 21.64 32.72 0.24
CA GLY A 711 22.86 32.00 -0.13
C GLY A 711 22.63 30.70 -0.93
N ILE A 712 21.44 30.51 -1.50
CA ILE A 712 21.10 29.33 -2.35
C ILE A 712 21.24 29.78 -3.81
N GLU A 713 22.11 29.09 -4.54
CA GLU A 713 22.30 29.31 -5.99
C GLU A 713 21.13 28.73 -6.79
N PHE A 714 20.95 29.22 -8.03
CA PHE A 714 19.86 28.77 -8.90
C PHE A 714 19.88 27.23 -9.13
N GLY A 715 21.06 26.67 -9.35
CA GLY A 715 21.22 25.20 -9.51
C GLY A 715 20.79 24.36 -8.30
N GLN A 716 20.83 24.95 -7.10
CA GLN A 716 20.42 24.30 -5.84
C GLN A 716 18.93 24.49 -5.52
N LYS A 717 18.20 25.29 -6.32
CA LYS A 717 16.80 25.68 -6.05
C LYS A 717 15.87 24.48 -5.91
N ALA A 718 16.01 23.47 -6.77
CA ALA A 718 15.15 22.29 -6.77
C ALA A 718 15.35 21.46 -5.49
N ASP A 719 16.59 21.18 -5.11
CA ASP A 719 16.95 20.42 -3.92
C ASP A 719 16.57 21.16 -2.64
N TYR A 720 16.86 22.48 -2.58
CA TYR A 720 16.43 23.30 -1.45
C TYR A 720 14.91 23.25 -1.25
N ASN A 721 14.13 23.42 -2.31
CA ASN A 721 12.66 23.35 -2.23
C ASN A 721 12.16 21.95 -1.86
N GLY A 722 12.76 20.92 -2.38
CA GLY A 722 12.46 19.51 -2.06
C GLY A 722 12.72 19.17 -0.60
N ALA A 723 13.84 19.68 -0.05
CA ALA A 723 14.22 19.51 1.35
C ALA A 723 13.30 20.27 2.33
N GLN A 724 12.61 21.33 1.91
CA GLN A 724 11.65 22.09 2.73
C GLN A 724 10.31 21.36 2.84
N ASN A 725 10.33 20.14 3.29
CA ASN A 725 9.18 19.26 3.30
C ASN A 725 9.07 18.41 4.59
N ILE A 726 7.98 17.65 4.68
CA ILE A 726 7.83 16.48 5.54
C ILE A 726 7.91 15.28 4.62
N GLY A 727 8.97 14.50 4.75
CA GLY A 727 9.23 13.33 3.90
C GLY A 727 8.38 12.11 4.24
N GLY A 728 7.15 12.29 4.77
CA GLY A 728 6.35 11.20 5.30
C GLY A 728 6.98 10.62 6.57
N ALA A 729 6.66 11.21 7.73
CA ALA A 729 7.32 10.94 9.01
C ALA A 729 6.30 10.67 10.12
N ILE A 730 6.78 10.13 11.23
CA ILE A 730 5.97 9.72 12.38
C ILE A 730 6.23 10.69 13.54
N PHE A 731 5.14 11.19 14.11
CA PHE A 731 5.19 12.20 15.14
C PHE A 731 4.37 11.80 16.37
N ASN A 732 4.82 12.20 17.55
CA ASN A 732 4.15 11.96 18.80
C ASN A 732 3.15 13.06 19.11
N THR A 733 1.95 12.67 19.49
CA THR A 733 0.91 13.58 19.99
C THR A 733 0.55 13.22 21.42
N ARG A 734 0.26 14.24 22.22
CA ARG A 734 -0.41 14.09 23.52
C ARG A 734 -1.91 14.07 23.27
N ILE A 735 -2.62 13.19 23.95
CA ILE A 735 -4.08 13.07 23.83
C ILE A 735 -4.78 13.23 25.17
N ASP A 736 -5.99 13.81 25.13
CA ASP A 736 -6.96 13.80 26.22
C ASP A 736 -7.90 12.61 26.05
N ARG A 737 -7.73 11.58 26.89
CA ARG A 737 -8.51 10.34 26.82
C ARG A 737 -9.98 10.52 27.21
N SER A 738 -10.32 11.60 27.92
CA SER A 738 -11.70 11.91 28.29
C SER A 738 -12.53 12.47 27.13
N HIS A 739 -11.87 12.97 26.07
CA HIS A 739 -12.56 13.47 24.88
C HIS A 739 -13.01 12.31 23.96
N PRO A 740 -14.27 12.32 23.45
CA PRO A 740 -14.84 11.21 22.68
C PRO A 740 -14.02 10.79 21.44
N ILE A 741 -13.27 11.70 20.83
CA ILE A 741 -12.41 11.35 19.68
C ILE A 741 -11.33 10.33 20.04
N ASN A 742 -10.90 10.28 21.30
CA ASN A 742 -9.83 9.44 21.81
C ASN A 742 -10.35 8.19 22.55
N PHE A 743 -11.65 7.93 22.60
CA PHE A 743 -12.19 6.75 23.28
C PHE A 743 -11.56 5.46 22.74
N GLY A 744 -11.18 4.59 23.65
CA GLY A 744 -10.49 3.35 23.34
C GLY A 744 -8.99 3.45 23.06
N VAL A 745 -8.40 4.65 23.13
CA VAL A 745 -6.94 4.79 23.15
C VAL A 745 -6.44 4.66 24.58
N GLU A 746 -5.58 3.69 24.83
CA GLU A 746 -5.13 3.35 26.18
C GLU A 746 -4.05 4.31 26.71
N GLN A 747 -3.17 4.76 25.85
CA GLN A 747 -2.01 5.58 26.21
C GLN A 747 -2.33 7.08 26.11
N ASN A 748 -1.61 7.92 26.88
CA ASN A 748 -1.74 9.37 26.79
C ASN A 748 -0.98 9.98 25.59
N MET A 749 -0.31 9.14 24.83
CA MET A 749 0.45 9.51 23.64
C MET A 749 0.00 8.64 22.47
N LEU A 750 -0.08 9.25 21.29
CA LEU A 750 -0.49 8.56 20.06
C LEU A 750 0.46 8.93 18.93
N PRO A 751 1.19 7.95 18.36
CA PRO A 751 1.97 8.17 17.14
C PRO A 751 1.06 8.45 15.95
N MET A 752 1.37 9.50 15.20
CA MET A 752 0.63 9.87 13.98
C MET A 752 1.56 10.01 12.79
N PHE A 753 1.14 9.46 11.66
CA PHE A 753 1.82 9.65 10.38
C PHE A 753 1.44 10.98 9.74
N ARG A 754 2.42 11.67 9.18
CA ARG A 754 2.19 12.94 8.51
C ARG A 754 3.04 13.12 7.27
N ASN A 755 2.38 13.51 6.18
CA ASN A 755 2.98 14.04 4.96
C ASN A 755 2.22 15.28 4.45
N SER A 756 1.46 15.93 5.33
CA SER A 756 0.68 17.14 5.07
C SER A 756 1.41 18.38 5.60
N ARG A 757 1.30 19.49 4.85
CA ARG A 757 1.84 20.82 5.24
C ARG A 757 0.75 21.78 5.73
N ILE A 758 -0.32 21.25 6.29
CA ILE A 758 -1.42 22.02 6.90
C ILE A 758 -1.25 21.96 8.41
N PHE A 759 -0.95 23.09 9.04
CA PHE A 759 -0.75 23.21 10.46
C PHE A 759 -1.86 24.09 11.03
N VAL A 760 -2.61 23.55 11.97
CA VAL A 760 -3.74 24.23 12.62
C VAL A 760 -3.30 24.73 13.98
N GLU A 761 -3.60 26.01 14.27
CA GLU A 761 -3.36 26.62 15.58
C GLU A 761 -4.22 25.93 16.66
N PRO A 762 -3.65 25.69 17.85
CA PRO A 762 -4.44 25.23 18.99
C PRO A 762 -5.48 26.28 19.39
N ASP A 763 -6.59 25.82 19.94
CA ASP A 763 -7.57 26.67 20.61
C ASP A 763 -6.99 27.22 21.93
N LYS A 764 -7.45 28.39 22.34
CA LYS A 764 -7.07 28.98 23.62
C LYS A 764 -7.51 28.14 24.84
N GLN A 765 -8.60 27.38 24.67
CA GLN A 765 -9.12 26.46 25.67
C GLN A 765 -8.55 25.08 25.46
N SER A 766 -7.83 24.56 26.43
CA SER A 766 -7.10 23.27 26.28
C SER A 766 -7.98 22.08 25.99
N PHE A 767 -9.22 22.05 26.48
CA PHE A 767 -10.18 20.99 26.27
C PHE A 767 -10.70 20.92 24.80
N ASN A 768 -10.49 21.97 24.00
CA ASN A 768 -10.75 21.97 22.56
C ASN A 768 -9.58 21.43 21.72
N ASN A 769 -8.47 21.04 22.38
CA ASN A 769 -7.27 20.49 21.77
C ASN A 769 -7.01 19.04 22.25
N PRO A 770 -7.94 18.11 22.02
CA PRO A 770 -7.85 16.76 22.56
C PRO A 770 -6.70 15.93 21.97
N ILE A 771 -6.12 16.36 20.87
CA ILE A 771 -4.93 15.79 20.25
C ILE A 771 -4.01 16.94 19.88
N GLN A 772 -2.76 16.92 20.37
CA GLN A 772 -1.79 18.00 20.15
C GLN A 772 -0.38 17.44 19.97
N TYR A 773 0.35 17.91 18.97
CA TYR A 773 1.77 17.58 18.78
C TYR A 773 2.60 18.05 19.95
N THR A 774 3.50 17.19 20.43
CA THR A 774 4.35 17.49 21.60
C THR A 774 5.42 18.54 21.31
N GLY A 775 6.14 19.00 22.34
CA GLY A 775 7.26 19.94 22.21
C GLY A 775 8.46 19.35 21.44
N ASN A 776 8.62 18.03 21.44
CA ASN A 776 9.58 17.28 20.62
C ASN A 776 8.85 16.13 19.93
N PRO A 777 8.14 16.40 18.82
CA PRO A 777 7.20 15.43 18.28
C PRO A 777 7.82 14.34 17.39
N LEU A 778 9.00 14.55 16.80
CA LEU A 778 9.57 13.62 15.82
C LEU A 778 9.95 12.28 16.44
N LEU A 779 9.34 11.19 16.01
CA LEU A 779 9.64 9.81 16.41
C LEU A 779 10.49 9.08 15.37
N SER A 780 10.17 9.25 14.09
CA SER A 780 10.89 8.62 12.98
C SER A 780 10.61 9.39 11.69
N GLY A 781 11.60 9.48 10.81
CA GLY A 781 11.49 10.13 9.51
C GLY A 781 12.09 11.53 9.44
N TYR A 782 11.96 12.13 8.25
CA TYR A 782 12.51 13.45 7.92
C TYR A 782 11.45 14.55 7.97
N ILE A 783 11.82 15.65 8.56
CA ILE A 783 11.10 16.93 8.54
C ILE A 783 12.12 18.08 8.53
N SER A 784 11.89 19.09 7.70
CA SER A 784 12.74 20.31 7.74
C SER A 784 12.52 21.08 9.05
N LYS A 785 13.55 21.81 9.49
CA LYS A 785 13.51 22.58 10.74
C LYS A 785 12.33 23.58 10.77
N GLN A 786 12.06 24.25 9.66
CA GLN A 786 10.95 25.21 9.56
C GLN A 786 9.59 24.53 9.72
N GLN A 787 9.40 23.37 9.06
CA GLN A 787 8.17 22.61 9.18
C GLN A 787 8.00 22.03 10.61
N LEU A 788 9.08 21.61 11.25
CA LEU A 788 9.07 21.12 12.63
C LEU A 788 8.63 22.22 13.62
N ASN A 789 9.10 23.45 13.41
CA ASN A 789 8.67 24.58 14.24
C ASN A 789 7.16 24.87 14.10
N LEU A 790 6.61 24.76 12.89
CA LEU A 790 5.16 24.91 12.65
C LEU A 790 4.36 23.77 13.29
N LEU A 791 4.90 22.54 13.20
CA LEU A 791 4.25 21.34 13.71
C LEU A 791 4.17 21.34 15.23
N THR A 792 5.25 21.75 15.89
CA THR A 792 5.35 21.76 17.35
C THR A 792 4.19 22.53 17.97
N GLY A 793 3.43 21.85 18.84
CA GLY A 793 2.26 22.41 19.51
C GLY A 793 1.03 22.66 18.62
N SER A 794 1.09 22.36 17.31
CA SER A 794 -0.10 22.40 16.45
C SER A 794 -1.05 21.24 16.76
N VAL A 795 -2.30 21.30 16.24
CA VAL A 795 -3.30 20.27 16.47
C VAL A 795 -3.65 19.52 15.18
N PRO A 796 -3.64 18.17 15.18
CA PRO A 796 -4.04 17.39 14.02
C PRO A 796 -5.55 17.20 13.89
N PHE A 797 -6.32 17.58 14.91
CA PHE A 797 -7.76 17.42 15.02
C PHE A 797 -8.42 18.72 15.44
N LYS A 798 -9.59 19.03 14.85
CA LYS A 798 -10.43 20.15 15.27
C LYS A 798 -11.90 19.73 15.19
N PHE A 799 -12.66 20.07 16.21
CA PHE A 799 -14.12 19.94 16.24
C PHE A 799 -14.75 21.34 16.24
N ILE A 800 -15.69 21.58 15.34
CA ILE A 800 -16.38 22.88 15.22
C ILE A 800 -17.87 22.64 15.19
N LYS A 801 -18.60 23.12 16.18
CA LYS A 801 -20.06 23.10 16.21
C LYS A 801 -20.62 24.12 15.22
N LYS A 802 -21.65 23.72 14.46
CA LYS A 802 -22.34 24.59 13.51
C LYS A 802 -23.84 24.28 13.47
N GLY A 803 -24.66 25.17 14.04
CA GLY A 803 -26.09 24.88 14.22
C GLY A 803 -26.31 23.65 15.08
N ASN A 804 -27.12 22.71 14.57
CA ASN A 804 -27.36 21.41 15.23
C ASN A 804 -26.33 20.36 14.87
N GLY A 805 -25.49 20.57 13.85
CA GLY A 805 -24.45 19.66 13.40
C GLY A 805 -23.04 20.11 13.79
N ASN A 806 -22.04 19.55 13.08
CA ASN A 806 -20.65 19.81 13.35
C ASN A 806 -19.74 19.58 12.12
N ILE A 807 -18.53 20.13 12.22
CA ILE A 807 -17.43 19.90 11.26
C ILE A 807 -16.25 19.32 12.05
N ILE A 808 -15.78 18.18 11.60
CA ILE A 808 -14.63 17.47 12.17
C ILE A 808 -13.50 17.51 11.15
N LEU A 809 -12.33 18.01 11.58
CA LEU A 809 -11.18 18.21 10.71
C LEU A 809 -10.00 17.37 11.18
N PHE A 810 -9.34 16.70 10.23
CA PHE A 810 -8.09 16.00 10.42
C PHE A 810 -7.03 16.58 9.47
N THR A 811 -5.91 17.05 9.99
CA THR A 811 -4.79 17.51 9.15
C THR A 811 -4.00 16.34 8.56
N ASP A 812 -4.13 15.15 9.13
CA ASP A 812 -3.38 13.96 8.80
C ASP A 812 -4.28 12.81 8.37
N ASN A 813 -3.70 11.88 7.60
CA ASN A 813 -4.42 10.69 7.17
C ASN A 813 -4.44 9.64 8.29
N THR A 814 -5.62 9.33 8.82
CA THR A 814 -5.81 8.35 9.90
C THR A 814 -5.79 6.89 9.42
N ASN A 815 -5.78 6.66 8.09
CA ASN A 815 -5.96 5.33 7.49
C ASN A 815 -4.85 4.99 6.49
N PHE A 816 -3.70 5.65 6.58
CA PHE A 816 -2.63 5.63 5.60
C PHE A 816 -2.24 4.22 5.14
N ARG A 817 -2.37 3.96 3.85
CA ARG A 817 -1.97 2.73 3.15
C ARG A 817 -2.48 1.44 3.81
N ALA A 818 -3.64 1.50 4.45
CA ALA A 818 -4.28 0.39 5.17
C ALA A 818 -3.44 -0.29 6.27
N PHE A 819 -2.17 0.07 6.49
CA PHE A 819 -1.35 -0.50 7.56
C PHE A 819 -1.26 0.40 8.81
N TRP A 820 -1.82 1.61 8.78
CA TRP A 820 -1.83 2.52 9.92
C TRP A 820 -2.98 2.20 10.88
N TYR A 821 -2.91 1.05 11.55
CA TYR A 821 -3.97 0.53 12.44
C TYR A 821 -4.23 1.42 13.65
N GLY A 822 -3.18 2.00 14.24
CA GLY A 822 -3.26 2.75 15.49
C GLY A 822 -4.17 3.99 15.47
N THR A 823 -4.37 4.60 14.30
CA THR A 823 -5.19 5.81 14.14
C THR A 823 -6.54 5.57 13.46
N ASN A 824 -6.85 4.36 12.98
CA ASN A 824 -8.16 4.06 12.36
C ASN A 824 -9.31 4.37 13.32
N ARG A 825 -9.09 4.20 14.61
CA ARG A 825 -10.05 4.49 15.67
C ARG A 825 -10.53 5.93 15.67
N LEU A 826 -9.67 6.90 15.37
CA LEU A 826 -10.05 8.31 15.32
C LEU A 826 -11.15 8.55 14.29
N PHE A 827 -11.06 7.90 13.13
CA PHE A 827 -12.10 8.00 12.12
C PHE A 827 -13.42 7.36 12.58
N SER A 828 -13.39 6.15 13.15
CA SER A 828 -14.61 5.51 13.66
C SER A 828 -15.24 6.31 14.82
N ASN A 829 -14.42 6.87 15.71
CA ASN A 829 -14.91 7.72 16.80
C ASN A 829 -15.59 9.00 16.27
N ALA A 830 -15.08 9.58 15.17
CA ALA A 830 -15.75 10.70 14.50
C ALA A 830 -17.14 10.31 13.96
N LEU A 831 -17.37 9.04 13.60
CA LEU A 831 -18.67 8.57 13.13
C LEU A 831 -19.64 8.21 14.26
N PHE A 832 -19.16 7.56 15.33
CA PHE A 832 -20.05 7.07 16.40
C PHE A 832 -20.27 8.08 17.54
N TYR A 833 -19.30 8.98 17.77
CA TYR A 833 -19.28 9.83 18.97
C TYR A 833 -19.32 11.33 18.70
N SER A 834 -19.52 11.76 17.43
CA SER A 834 -19.57 13.19 17.05
C SER A 834 -20.61 13.99 17.84
N ASP A 835 -21.75 13.39 18.20
CA ASP A 835 -22.79 14.04 18.99
C ASP A 835 -22.35 14.36 20.44
N PHE A 836 -21.30 13.74 20.94
CA PHE A 836 -20.82 13.84 22.32
C PHE A 836 -19.54 14.71 22.45
N MET A 837 -19.02 15.26 21.36
CA MET A 837 -17.85 16.13 21.34
C MET A 837 -18.18 17.62 21.56
N ARG A 838 -19.42 17.93 21.95
CA ARG A 838 -19.97 19.29 22.10
C ARG A 838 -19.54 19.92 23.41
#